data_8673ddd53f9e2f79c32498fe6f66baee
#
_entry.id   8673ddd53f9e2f79c32498fe6f66baee
#
_cell.length_a   1.000
_cell.length_b   1.000
_cell.length_c   1.000
_cell.angle_alpha   90.00
_cell.angle_beta   90.00
_cell.angle_gamma   90.00
#
_symmetry.space_group_name_H-M   'P 1'
#
loop_
_entity.id
_entity.type
_entity.pdbx_description
1 polymer ?
#
loop_
_entity_poly.entity_id
_entity_poly.type
_entity_poly.pdbx_seq_one_letter_code
_entity_poly.pdbx_strand_id
1 'polypeptide(L)'
;IDAPAAPDQQLVEQSGAAATLDRARRNADAFDQLWQRTAQLYYATPDAAPRRERWVALQTKYRPRALAATSDDELKTVLHDLLREHPPYRQPATGRAAVSSAHPVATAAGLEMLAKGGNVVDAAVAVSFALGVVEPDASGPGGYGQMLIYQQSMDRPQLIEFMTRVPEDAGLANTALLRNGRLPDGGPVLANVPGTVAAMYLAWQRFGSKKLPWSDLLQPAIRAARDGYVVSEGLATTLATEREQFLKYDASRTLFFRNGEPLRAGDTLKNPDLASTLEQIAKGGADAFYKGEIAKRLVSDLHAHGNAIKLSDMERYFAAEREPVAGSYRGYTFYSSAPPVSGGADLAAKLNLLEQYAQPRAYADDAGTLHAMISAWQLVPSTRNRIADPSLWPVNTEPFTNKDTARIRWRCFDPNKAVNLAALRGDTLTCAQNAQKTARVELADPPECIAHGYGAAQAASCRASGTTAFAIADARGNVVATTQTLGTWGGSFYVTPGLGFIYNDKLGSYGTDPNSYGARLPYARHGSTITPTIVFEGTRAKRRPIMALGAAGNAWITSAVYETLVGMIDQHLDPQAALELPRFLVGGGGGFGGGRGGRGGAGAAPSAGATIQMEDGFSPAVMKRLEQLGYRTQIVSLPGELREGYGAAVRIEKGRVTAGADPRRAGAAGAIP
;
A
#
# COMPACT_ATOMS: atom_id res chain seq x y z
N ILE A 1 -55.70 26.88 -39.52
CA ILE A 1 -56.40 26.36 -38.32
C ILE A 1 -55.80 25.00 -38.09
N ASP A 2 -54.76 24.93 -37.24
CA ASP A 2 -54.11 23.74 -36.86
C ASP A 2 -55.01 22.90 -35.93
N ALA A 3 -55.17 21.64 -36.25
CA ALA A 3 -55.94 20.71 -35.44
C ALA A 3 -55.19 20.44 -34.13
N PRO A 4 -55.90 20.32 -32.97
CA PRO A 4 -55.24 20.04 -31.71
C PRO A 4 -54.58 18.66 -31.75
N ALA A 5 -53.33 18.57 -31.25
CA ALA A 5 -52.56 17.34 -31.11
C ALA A 5 -53.36 16.27 -30.36
N ALA A 6 -53.24 15.01 -30.79
CA ALA A 6 -53.94 13.91 -30.17
C ALA A 6 -53.57 13.74 -28.68
N PRO A 7 -54.52 13.30 -27.81
CA PRO A 7 -54.30 13.17 -26.38
C PRO A 7 -53.04 12.37 -25.97
N ASP A 8 -52.65 11.43 -26.76
CA ASP A 8 -51.44 10.59 -26.53
C ASP A 8 -50.13 11.36 -26.73
N GLN A 9 -50.09 12.35 -27.64
CA GLN A 9 -48.93 13.21 -27.84
C GLN A 9 -48.72 14.17 -26.66
N GLN A 10 -49.81 14.73 -26.07
CA GLN A 10 -49.72 15.59 -24.90
C GLN A 10 -49.28 14.83 -23.63
N LEU A 11 -49.68 13.57 -23.47
CA LEU A 11 -49.23 12.69 -22.37
C LEU A 11 -47.76 12.30 -22.53
N VAL A 12 -47.29 12.04 -23.74
CA VAL A 12 -45.87 11.75 -24.02
C VAL A 12 -45.01 12.99 -23.79
N GLU A 13 -45.44 14.17 -24.21
CA GLU A 13 -44.70 15.43 -23.95
C GLU A 13 -44.68 15.79 -22.45
N GLN A 14 -45.78 15.60 -21.71
CA GLN A 14 -45.83 15.82 -20.27
C GLN A 14 -44.97 14.79 -19.52
N SER A 15 -44.94 13.54 -19.92
CA SER A 15 -44.07 12.51 -19.32
C SER A 15 -42.59 12.76 -19.60
N GLY A 16 -42.27 13.23 -20.82
CA GLY A 16 -40.91 13.62 -21.18
C GLY A 16 -40.41 14.82 -20.41
N ALA A 17 -41.26 15.85 -20.21
CA ALA A 17 -40.92 17.01 -19.39
C ALA A 17 -40.70 16.66 -17.88
N ALA A 18 -41.56 15.78 -17.36
CA ALA A 18 -41.40 15.30 -15.99
C ALA A 18 -40.11 14.48 -15.78
N ALA A 19 -39.77 13.60 -16.72
CA ALA A 19 -38.55 12.82 -16.70
C ALA A 19 -37.29 13.70 -16.82
N THR A 20 -37.33 14.77 -17.60
CA THR A 20 -36.25 15.75 -17.73
C THR A 20 -36.05 16.55 -16.45
N LEU A 21 -37.14 16.98 -15.80
CA LEU A 21 -37.09 17.66 -14.50
C LEU A 21 -36.55 16.79 -13.39
N ASP A 22 -36.92 15.51 -13.38
CA ASP A 22 -36.42 14.56 -12.39
C ASP A 22 -34.92 14.26 -12.58
N ARG A 23 -34.46 14.16 -13.83
CA ARG A 23 -33.02 14.04 -14.14
C ARG A 23 -32.25 15.29 -13.70
N ALA A 24 -32.73 16.48 -14.01
CA ALA A 24 -32.08 17.73 -13.60
C ALA A 24 -31.94 17.84 -12.07
N ARG A 25 -32.94 17.36 -11.31
CA ARG A 25 -32.85 17.28 -9.83
C ARG A 25 -31.75 16.32 -9.38
N ARG A 26 -31.70 15.08 -9.89
CA ARG A 26 -30.64 14.13 -9.57
C ARG A 26 -29.25 14.66 -9.92
N ASN A 27 -29.11 15.30 -11.06
CA ASN A 27 -27.86 15.93 -11.48
C ASN A 27 -27.45 17.09 -10.54
N ALA A 28 -28.42 17.90 -10.07
CA ALA A 28 -28.18 18.95 -9.08
C ALA A 28 -27.68 18.37 -7.76
N ASP A 29 -28.34 17.33 -7.25
CA ASP A 29 -27.98 16.67 -6.00
C ASP A 29 -26.56 16.09 -6.08
N ALA A 30 -26.22 15.41 -7.18
CA ALA A 30 -24.89 14.85 -7.39
C ALA A 30 -23.81 15.95 -7.48
N PHE A 31 -24.09 17.03 -8.21
CA PHE A 31 -23.17 18.18 -8.27
C PHE A 31 -22.98 18.84 -6.90
N ASP A 32 -24.06 19.11 -6.19
CA ASP A 32 -24.03 19.82 -4.91
C ASP A 32 -23.35 18.95 -3.83
N GLN A 33 -23.52 17.63 -3.83
CA GLN A 33 -22.80 16.71 -2.97
C GLN A 33 -21.28 16.73 -3.24
N LEU A 34 -20.86 16.58 -4.50
CA LEU A 34 -19.45 16.67 -4.89
C LEU A 34 -18.86 18.01 -4.47
N TRP A 35 -19.60 19.10 -4.76
CA TRP A 35 -19.22 20.47 -4.46
C TRP A 35 -18.94 20.68 -2.97
N GLN A 36 -19.90 20.30 -2.11
CA GLN A 36 -19.81 20.45 -0.66
C GLN A 36 -18.70 19.58 -0.08
N ARG A 37 -18.60 18.31 -0.51
CA ARG A 37 -17.59 17.39 -0.03
C ARG A 37 -16.18 17.86 -0.39
N THR A 38 -15.99 18.33 -1.61
CA THR A 38 -14.72 18.93 -2.05
C THR A 38 -14.37 20.16 -1.21
N ALA A 39 -15.33 21.05 -0.97
CA ALA A 39 -15.12 22.23 -0.14
C ALA A 39 -14.71 21.87 1.30
N GLN A 40 -15.34 20.89 1.90
CA GLN A 40 -15.05 20.42 3.25
C GLN A 40 -13.65 19.76 3.35
N LEU A 41 -13.31 18.92 2.40
CA LEU A 41 -12.05 18.12 2.45
C LEU A 41 -10.81 18.97 2.09
N TYR A 42 -10.93 19.89 1.14
CA TYR A 42 -9.79 20.56 0.54
C TYR A 42 -9.71 22.06 0.78
N TYR A 43 -10.82 22.71 1.14
CA TYR A 43 -10.90 24.17 1.25
C TYR A 43 -11.39 24.67 2.61
N ALA A 44 -11.54 23.79 3.60
CA ALA A 44 -12.02 24.19 4.93
C ALA A 44 -10.96 24.90 5.78
N THR A 45 -9.67 24.72 5.48
CA THR A 45 -8.55 25.30 6.24
C THR A 45 -8.32 26.80 5.91
N PRO A 46 -7.80 27.61 6.84
CA PRO A 46 -7.54 29.05 6.60
C PRO A 46 -6.59 29.32 5.43
N ASP A 47 -5.54 28.49 5.26
CA ASP A 47 -4.56 28.58 4.18
C ASP A 47 -5.13 28.28 2.79
N ALA A 48 -6.31 27.65 2.72
CA ALA A 48 -7.00 27.36 1.48
C ALA A 48 -7.87 28.52 0.96
N ALA A 49 -7.96 29.66 1.66
CA ALA A 49 -8.87 30.76 1.30
C ALA A 49 -8.80 31.22 -0.17
N PRO A 50 -7.61 31.49 -0.77
CA PRO A 50 -7.54 31.92 -2.18
C PRO A 50 -8.03 30.85 -3.17
N ARG A 51 -7.86 29.57 -2.83
CA ARG A 51 -8.35 28.45 -3.66
C ARG A 51 -9.83 28.24 -3.50
N ARG A 52 -10.35 28.45 -2.30
CA ARG A 52 -11.79 28.42 -1.99
C ARG A 52 -12.55 29.45 -2.82
N GLU A 53 -12.04 30.66 -2.95
CA GLU A 53 -12.65 31.69 -3.79
C GLU A 53 -12.77 31.25 -5.26
N ARG A 54 -11.69 30.70 -5.82
CA ARG A 54 -11.72 30.13 -7.18
C ARG A 54 -12.68 28.97 -7.29
N TRP A 55 -12.70 28.06 -6.32
CA TRP A 55 -13.66 26.95 -6.29
C TRP A 55 -15.10 27.46 -6.29
N VAL A 56 -15.42 28.44 -5.44
CA VAL A 56 -16.75 29.08 -5.41
C VAL A 56 -17.12 29.71 -6.76
N ALA A 57 -16.19 30.36 -7.43
CA ALA A 57 -16.45 30.97 -8.75
C ALA A 57 -16.81 29.94 -9.83
N LEU A 58 -16.29 28.73 -9.76
CA LEU A 58 -16.59 27.68 -10.73
C LEU A 58 -18.01 27.10 -10.61
N GLN A 59 -18.68 27.26 -9.47
CA GLN A 59 -20.07 26.83 -9.31
C GLN A 59 -20.99 27.45 -10.37
N THR A 60 -20.83 28.74 -10.61
CA THR A 60 -21.62 29.47 -11.60
C THR A 60 -21.42 28.92 -13.02
N LYS A 61 -20.21 28.44 -13.32
CA LYS A 61 -19.86 27.88 -14.63
C LYS A 61 -20.35 26.44 -14.82
N TYR A 62 -20.17 25.61 -13.81
CA TYR A 62 -20.34 24.16 -13.98
C TYR A 62 -21.72 23.63 -13.54
N ARG A 63 -22.35 24.23 -12.53
CA ARG A 63 -23.66 23.77 -12.05
C ARG A 63 -24.76 23.80 -13.14
N PRO A 64 -24.90 24.84 -13.95
CA PRO A 64 -25.86 24.84 -15.06
C PRO A 64 -25.57 23.73 -16.10
N ARG A 65 -24.29 23.47 -16.41
CA ARG A 65 -23.88 22.39 -17.31
C ARG A 65 -24.25 21.01 -16.75
N ALA A 66 -24.04 20.79 -15.45
CA ALA A 66 -24.42 19.56 -14.78
C ALA A 66 -25.92 19.33 -14.82
N LEU A 67 -26.74 20.37 -14.54
CA LEU A 67 -28.20 20.28 -14.61
C LEU A 67 -28.70 19.94 -16.01
N ALA A 68 -28.03 20.46 -17.05
CA ALA A 68 -28.39 20.25 -18.44
C ALA A 68 -27.94 18.89 -19.01
N ALA A 69 -27.14 18.11 -18.29
CA ALA A 69 -26.66 16.82 -18.75
C ALA A 69 -27.82 15.82 -18.95
N THR A 70 -27.87 15.22 -20.12
CA THR A 70 -28.96 14.33 -20.57
C THR A 70 -28.68 12.86 -20.25
N SER A 71 -27.42 12.53 -19.90
CA SER A 71 -26.97 11.21 -19.51
C SER A 71 -26.03 11.25 -18.32
N ASP A 72 -25.82 10.10 -17.67
CA ASP A 72 -24.85 9.99 -16.57
C ASP A 72 -23.42 10.21 -17.05
N ASP A 73 -23.10 9.83 -18.30
CA ASP A 73 -21.78 10.04 -18.90
C ASP A 73 -21.52 11.54 -19.19
N GLU A 74 -22.54 12.27 -19.62
CA GLU A 74 -22.43 13.73 -19.75
C GLU A 74 -22.24 14.41 -18.41
N LEU A 75 -22.98 14.00 -17.38
CA LEU A 75 -22.82 14.51 -16.03
C LEU A 75 -21.41 14.24 -15.51
N LYS A 76 -20.92 13.01 -15.62
CA LYS A 76 -19.55 12.65 -15.25
C LYS A 76 -18.52 13.50 -15.97
N THR A 77 -18.69 13.74 -17.25
CA THR A 77 -17.80 14.61 -18.05
C THR A 77 -17.76 16.02 -17.49
N VAL A 78 -18.92 16.60 -17.17
CA VAL A 78 -19.01 17.96 -16.58
C VAL A 78 -18.33 18.02 -15.20
N LEU A 79 -18.54 17.02 -14.34
CA LEU A 79 -17.93 16.94 -13.03
C LEU A 79 -16.41 16.77 -13.14
N HIS A 80 -15.96 15.98 -14.08
CA HIS A 80 -14.54 15.78 -14.37
C HIS A 80 -13.86 17.05 -14.88
N ASP A 81 -14.51 17.80 -15.80
CA ASP A 81 -14.02 19.09 -16.28
C ASP A 81 -13.89 20.11 -15.14
N LEU A 82 -14.85 20.14 -14.20
CA LEU A 82 -14.79 20.99 -13.02
C LEU A 82 -13.56 20.69 -12.18
N LEU A 83 -13.34 19.41 -11.85
CA LEU A 83 -12.22 18.98 -11.03
C LEU A 83 -10.86 19.21 -11.73
N ARG A 84 -10.82 19.14 -13.06
CA ARG A 84 -9.63 19.46 -13.87
C ARG A 84 -9.30 20.95 -13.88
N GLU A 85 -10.30 21.81 -14.00
CA GLU A 85 -10.07 23.27 -14.06
C GLU A 85 -9.55 23.81 -12.74
N HIS A 86 -9.95 23.21 -11.64
CA HIS A 86 -9.45 23.54 -10.31
C HIS A 86 -9.29 22.27 -9.48
N PRO A 87 -8.20 21.51 -9.71
CA PRO A 87 -7.97 20.26 -9.01
C PRO A 87 -7.99 20.47 -7.49
N PRO A 88 -8.84 19.76 -6.76
CA PRO A 88 -8.82 19.78 -5.32
C PRO A 88 -7.60 18.94 -4.86
N TYR A 89 -6.50 19.58 -4.51
CA TYR A 89 -5.37 18.90 -3.91
C TYR A 89 -4.90 19.62 -2.65
N ARG A 90 -4.37 18.85 -1.73
CA ARG A 90 -3.75 19.38 -0.51
C ARG A 90 -2.45 20.09 -0.89
N GLN A 91 -2.06 21.10 -0.11
CA GLN A 91 -0.75 21.71 -0.32
C GLN A 91 0.34 20.78 0.21
N PRO A 92 1.41 20.56 -0.56
CA PRO A 92 2.56 19.81 -0.07
C PRO A 92 3.27 20.59 1.04
N ALA A 93 3.84 19.88 2.01
CA ALA A 93 4.71 20.49 3.00
C ALA A 93 6.12 20.64 2.43
N THR A 94 6.70 21.85 2.50
CA THR A 94 8.02 22.13 1.90
C THR A 94 8.95 22.83 2.88
N GLY A 95 10.20 22.31 3.06
CA GLY A 95 11.19 22.85 3.97
C GLY A 95 12.60 22.33 3.72
N ARG A 96 13.48 22.46 4.73
CA ARG A 96 14.85 21.88 4.72
C ARG A 96 14.86 20.38 5.00
N ALA A 97 13.83 19.89 5.66
CA ALA A 97 13.58 18.47 5.85
C ALA A 97 12.06 18.25 5.90
N ALA A 98 11.59 17.09 5.46
CA ALA A 98 10.16 16.81 5.44
C ALA A 98 9.87 15.33 5.70
N VAL A 99 8.67 15.08 6.23
CA VAL A 99 8.11 13.77 6.60
C VAL A 99 6.76 13.60 5.92
N SER A 100 6.56 12.47 5.26
CA SER A 100 5.27 11.98 4.76
C SER A 100 4.94 10.67 5.47
N SER A 101 3.81 10.58 6.14
CA SER A 101 3.36 9.36 6.85
C SER A 101 1.84 9.22 6.87
N ALA A 102 1.35 8.07 7.30
CA ALA A 102 -0.08 7.73 7.30
C ALA A 102 -0.89 8.41 8.42
N HIS A 103 -0.22 9.10 9.36
CA HIS A 103 -0.92 9.70 10.50
C HIS A 103 -0.22 10.98 11.02
N PRO A 104 -0.95 12.06 11.37
CA PRO A 104 -0.36 13.32 11.81
C PRO A 104 0.51 13.19 13.06
N VAL A 105 0.14 12.34 14.03
CA VAL A 105 0.95 12.07 15.22
C VAL A 105 2.31 11.50 14.85
N ALA A 106 2.37 10.61 13.88
CA ALA A 106 3.63 10.02 13.43
C ALA A 106 4.48 11.03 12.64
N THR A 107 3.85 11.84 11.78
CA THR A 107 4.54 12.95 11.10
C THR A 107 5.14 13.92 12.13
N ALA A 108 4.37 14.31 13.16
CA ALA A 108 4.86 15.17 14.23
C ALA A 108 6.03 14.55 15.01
N ALA A 109 5.99 13.23 15.28
CA ALA A 109 7.10 12.52 15.93
C ALA A 109 8.40 12.61 15.13
N GLY A 110 8.34 12.42 13.81
CA GLY A 110 9.51 12.58 12.94
C GLY A 110 10.05 14.02 12.92
N LEU A 111 9.15 15.01 12.80
CA LEU A 111 9.52 16.42 12.84
C LEU A 111 10.14 16.84 14.18
N GLU A 112 9.64 16.30 15.30
CA GLU A 112 10.22 16.53 16.63
C GLU A 112 11.70 16.08 16.69
N MET A 113 12.01 14.89 16.15
CA MET A 113 13.39 14.40 16.12
C MET A 113 14.29 15.25 15.23
N LEU A 114 13.81 15.65 14.06
CA LEU A 114 14.53 16.56 13.16
C LEU A 114 14.76 17.94 13.81
N ALA A 115 13.77 18.49 14.51
CA ALA A 115 13.89 19.77 15.23
C ALA A 115 14.89 19.72 16.39
N LYS A 116 15.02 18.58 17.06
CA LYS A 116 16.02 18.32 18.12
C LYS A 116 17.44 18.09 17.56
N GLY A 117 17.63 18.18 16.25
CA GLY A 117 18.94 18.01 15.60
C GLY A 117 19.30 16.56 15.27
N GLY A 118 18.37 15.62 15.39
CA GLY A 118 18.47 14.28 14.83
C GLY A 118 18.55 14.27 13.32
N ASN A 119 18.92 13.14 12.74
CA ASN A 119 18.92 12.95 11.29
C ASN A 119 17.64 12.24 10.81
N VAL A 120 17.55 11.96 9.50
CA VAL A 120 16.39 11.28 8.88
C VAL A 120 16.14 9.87 9.44
N VAL A 121 17.18 9.20 9.97
CA VAL A 121 17.05 7.87 10.56
C VAL A 121 16.47 7.96 11.99
N ASP A 122 16.93 8.93 12.79
CA ASP A 122 16.33 9.19 14.11
C ASP A 122 14.83 9.51 13.96
N ALA A 123 14.48 10.34 12.97
CA ALA A 123 13.09 10.65 12.64
C ALA A 123 12.32 9.40 12.18
N ALA A 124 12.93 8.54 11.35
CA ALA A 124 12.30 7.31 10.88
C ALA A 124 11.97 6.32 12.01
N VAL A 125 12.86 6.19 12.99
CA VAL A 125 12.62 5.36 14.20
C VAL A 125 11.40 5.91 14.97
N ALA A 126 11.36 7.22 15.22
CA ALA A 126 10.24 7.83 15.95
C ALA A 126 8.91 7.70 15.19
N VAL A 127 8.90 7.90 13.85
CA VAL A 127 7.72 7.69 13.00
C VAL A 127 7.26 6.23 13.07
N SER A 128 8.18 5.27 12.98
CA SER A 128 7.88 3.83 13.01
C SER A 128 7.15 3.43 14.29
N PHE A 129 7.67 3.81 15.46
CA PHE A 129 7.03 3.50 16.74
C PHE A 129 5.73 4.27 16.94
N ALA A 130 5.65 5.53 16.51
CA ALA A 130 4.42 6.31 16.59
C ALA A 130 3.31 5.70 15.73
N LEU A 131 3.60 5.26 14.49
CA LEU A 131 2.65 4.52 13.64
C LEU A 131 2.18 3.23 14.31
N GLY A 132 3.07 2.50 14.98
CA GLY A 132 2.70 1.30 15.73
C GLY A 132 1.74 1.55 16.90
N VAL A 133 1.62 2.80 17.36
CA VAL A 133 0.63 3.22 18.35
C VAL A 133 -0.67 3.66 17.70
N VAL A 134 -0.60 4.52 16.67
CA VAL A 134 -1.79 5.20 16.12
C VAL A 134 -2.45 4.46 14.96
N GLU A 135 -1.75 3.50 14.35
CA GLU A 135 -2.27 2.51 13.40
C GLU A 135 -1.98 1.08 13.91
N PRO A 136 -2.50 0.70 15.12
CA PRO A 136 -2.19 -0.59 15.74
C PRO A 136 -2.70 -1.79 14.95
N ASP A 137 -3.61 -1.57 14.04
CA ASP A 137 -4.17 -2.55 13.11
C ASP A 137 -3.30 -2.75 11.85
N ALA A 138 -2.30 -1.89 11.62
CA ALA A 138 -1.47 -1.88 10.42
C ALA A 138 0.03 -2.14 10.69
N SER A 139 0.53 -1.80 11.88
CA SER A 139 1.95 -1.92 12.22
C SER A 139 2.18 -1.94 13.73
N GLY A 140 3.44 -2.09 14.17
CA GLY A 140 3.81 -2.02 15.58
C GLY A 140 4.95 -2.95 15.97
N PRO A 141 5.24 -3.09 17.28
CA PRO A 141 6.30 -3.97 17.78
C PRO A 141 6.14 -5.44 17.34
N GLY A 142 4.89 -5.91 17.15
CA GLY A 142 4.57 -7.25 16.67
C GLY A 142 4.72 -7.45 15.15
N GLY A 143 5.20 -6.44 14.43
CA GLY A 143 5.24 -6.38 12.97
C GLY A 143 6.59 -6.66 12.32
N TYR A 144 6.65 -6.33 11.03
CA TYR A 144 7.78 -6.59 10.14
C TYR A 144 7.81 -5.57 8.99
N GLY A 145 8.86 -5.63 8.14
CA GLY A 145 8.94 -4.74 6.98
C GLY A 145 10.34 -4.65 6.36
N GLN A 146 10.54 -3.58 5.59
CA GLN A 146 11.83 -3.16 5.05
C GLN A 146 12.01 -1.66 5.14
N MET A 147 13.23 -1.22 5.46
CA MET A 147 13.65 0.17 5.52
C MET A 147 14.85 0.38 4.58
N LEU A 148 14.70 1.27 3.63
CA LEU A 148 15.76 1.69 2.72
C LEU A 148 16.31 3.04 3.18
N ILE A 149 17.63 3.13 3.37
CA ILE A 149 18.32 4.27 3.94
C ILE A 149 19.41 4.71 2.98
N TYR A 150 19.49 6.02 2.72
CA TYR A 150 20.65 6.64 2.09
C TYR A 150 21.06 7.89 2.86
N GLN A 151 22.33 7.98 3.17
CA GLN A 151 22.99 9.19 3.69
C GLN A 151 24.06 9.66 2.69
N GLN A 152 24.27 10.96 2.61
CA GLN A 152 25.22 11.56 1.65
C GLN A 152 26.65 10.97 1.74
N SER A 153 27.02 10.42 2.88
CA SER A 153 28.28 9.71 3.11
C SER A 153 28.35 8.30 2.51
N MET A 154 27.25 7.79 1.97
CA MET A 154 27.15 6.42 1.44
C MET A 154 27.31 6.40 -0.09
N ASP A 155 27.99 5.39 -0.62
CA ASP A 155 28.08 5.18 -2.06
C ASP A 155 26.75 4.70 -2.68
N ARG A 156 25.92 4.01 -1.89
CA ARG A 156 24.63 3.44 -2.31
C ARG A 156 23.70 3.27 -1.10
N PRO A 157 22.37 3.19 -1.33
CA PRO A 157 21.43 2.89 -0.25
C PRO A 157 21.71 1.55 0.42
N GLN A 158 21.45 1.49 1.73
CA GLN A 158 21.42 0.27 2.52
C GLN A 158 19.98 -0.10 2.84
N LEU A 159 19.69 -1.39 2.82
CA LEU A 159 18.38 -1.90 3.14
C LEU A 159 18.43 -2.74 4.41
N ILE A 160 17.64 -2.37 5.40
CA ILE A 160 17.38 -3.19 6.59
C ILE A 160 16.11 -3.99 6.32
N GLU A 161 16.26 -5.30 6.26
CA GLU A 161 15.18 -6.26 6.10
C GLU A 161 14.84 -6.84 7.48
N PHE A 162 13.56 -6.72 7.87
CA PHE A 162 13.04 -7.18 9.15
C PHE A 162 11.75 -7.99 9.00
N MET A 163 11.71 -8.83 7.96
CA MET A 163 10.62 -9.79 7.76
C MET A 163 10.53 -10.73 8.95
N THR A 164 9.33 -11.21 9.26
CA THR A 164 9.13 -12.18 10.34
C THR A 164 9.89 -13.47 10.06
N ARG A 165 10.23 -14.21 11.09
CA ARG A 165 10.83 -15.55 10.97
C ARG A 165 9.90 -16.62 11.50
N VAL A 166 9.77 -17.72 10.75
CA VAL A 166 9.05 -18.91 11.23
C VAL A 166 9.76 -19.46 12.47
N PRO A 167 9.06 -19.68 13.58
CA PRO A 167 9.62 -20.34 14.75
C PRO A 167 10.20 -21.73 14.41
N GLU A 168 11.20 -22.18 15.13
CA GLU A 168 11.86 -23.47 14.92
C GLU A 168 10.82 -24.61 14.85
N ASP A 169 9.91 -24.65 15.79
CA ASP A 169 8.91 -25.70 15.90
C ASP A 169 7.63 -25.42 15.08
N ALA A 170 7.58 -24.35 14.29
CA ALA A 170 6.42 -24.04 13.43
C ALA A 170 6.58 -24.54 11.99
N GLY A 171 7.61 -25.31 11.67
CA GLY A 171 7.85 -25.90 10.34
C GLY A 171 6.74 -26.87 9.92
N LEU A 172 6.85 -27.38 8.66
CA LEU A 172 5.85 -28.29 8.06
C LEU A 172 5.60 -29.58 8.88
N ALA A 173 6.60 -30.06 9.61
CA ALA A 173 6.49 -31.26 10.43
C ALA A 173 5.52 -31.10 11.62
N ASN A 174 5.29 -29.86 12.09
CA ASN A 174 4.38 -29.62 13.19
C ASN A 174 2.91 -29.53 12.71
N THR A 175 2.25 -30.67 12.74
CA THR A 175 0.81 -30.79 12.38
C THR A 175 -0.13 -30.38 13.52
N ALA A 176 0.38 -30.23 14.76
CA ALA A 176 -0.42 -29.78 15.91
C ALA A 176 -0.93 -28.34 15.76
N LEU A 177 -0.28 -27.54 14.91
CA LEU A 177 -0.74 -26.19 14.57
C LEU A 177 -1.97 -26.18 13.64
N LEU A 178 -2.31 -27.35 13.05
CA LEU A 178 -3.37 -27.46 12.07
C LEU A 178 -4.69 -27.83 12.73
N ARG A 179 -5.78 -27.17 12.31
CA ARG A 179 -7.15 -27.57 12.62
C ARG A 179 -7.80 -28.02 11.31
N ASN A 180 -8.28 -29.26 11.27
CA ASN A 180 -8.83 -29.88 10.04
C ASN A 180 -7.84 -29.80 8.86
N GLY A 181 -6.54 -30.02 9.11
CA GLY A 181 -5.49 -30.01 8.10
C GLY A 181 -5.04 -28.63 7.61
N ARG A 182 -5.52 -27.55 8.24
CA ARG A 182 -5.20 -26.14 7.88
C ARG A 182 -4.82 -25.32 9.10
N LEU A 183 -4.00 -24.27 8.90
CA LEU A 183 -3.79 -23.24 9.89
C LEU A 183 -5.13 -22.48 10.13
N PRO A 184 -5.36 -21.96 11.34
CA PRO A 184 -6.54 -21.13 11.60
C PRO A 184 -6.48 -19.82 10.79
N ASP A 185 -7.66 -19.20 10.55
CA ASP A 185 -7.79 -17.96 9.78
C ASP A 185 -7.38 -16.70 10.55
N GLY A 186 -7.00 -16.82 11.80
CA GLY A 186 -6.60 -15.70 12.66
C GLY A 186 -6.16 -16.21 14.03
N GLY A 187 -5.72 -15.30 14.86
CA GLY A 187 -5.36 -15.57 16.24
C GLY A 187 -3.88 -15.79 16.50
N PRO A 188 -3.52 -16.02 17.76
CA PRO A 188 -2.13 -16.06 18.22
C PRO A 188 -1.27 -17.13 17.56
N VAL A 189 -1.86 -18.24 17.09
CA VAL A 189 -1.15 -19.33 16.38
C VAL A 189 -0.43 -18.82 15.14
N LEU A 190 -0.95 -17.76 14.48
CA LEU A 190 -0.39 -17.23 13.24
C LEU A 190 0.79 -16.27 13.45
N ALA A 191 1.08 -15.86 14.67
CA ALA A 191 2.18 -14.97 14.95
C ALA A 191 3.53 -15.66 14.68
N ASN A 192 4.37 -15.02 13.89
CA ASN A 192 5.78 -15.32 13.74
C ASN A 192 6.63 -14.37 14.59
N VAL A 193 7.92 -14.70 14.76
CA VAL A 193 8.86 -13.83 15.47
C VAL A 193 8.92 -12.46 14.78
N PRO A 194 8.53 -11.36 15.47
CA PRO A 194 8.42 -10.03 14.86
C PRO A 194 9.79 -9.36 14.71
N GLY A 195 9.90 -8.42 13.76
CA GLY A 195 11.17 -7.81 13.39
C GLY A 195 11.32 -6.31 13.66
N THR A 196 10.22 -5.58 13.88
CA THR A 196 10.23 -4.12 13.91
C THR A 196 11.22 -3.54 14.92
N VAL A 197 11.22 -4.05 16.17
CA VAL A 197 12.07 -3.51 17.24
C VAL A 197 13.56 -3.71 16.92
N ALA A 198 13.95 -4.88 16.42
CA ALA A 198 15.34 -5.16 16.05
C ALA A 198 15.83 -4.24 14.92
N ALA A 199 14.98 -4.00 13.92
CA ALA A 199 15.31 -3.15 12.78
C ALA A 199 15.48 -1.68 13.18
N MET A 200 14.55 -1.16 13.97
CA MET A 200 14.63 0.23 14.42
C MET A 200 15.85 0.46 15.31
N TYR A 201 16.19 -0.50 16.18
CA TYR A 201 17.37 -0.42 17.00
C TYR A 201 18.67 -0.50 16.16
N LEU A 202 18.73 -1.43 15.20
CA LEU A 202 19.84 -1.54 14.24
C LEU A 202 20.01 -0.26 13.41
N ALA A 203 18.92 0.30 12.89
CA ALA A 203 18.95 1.54 12.11
C ALA A 203 19.55 2.70 12.94
N TRP A 204 19.09 2.88 14.17
CA TRP A 204 19.63 3.89 15.09
C TRP A 204 21.12 3.64 15.39
N GLN A 205 21.51 2.40 15.71
CA GLN A 205 22.89 2.05 16.02
C GLN A 205 23.83 2.31 14.83
N ARG A 206 23.41 1.99 13.62
CA ARG A 206 24.27 2.07 12.42
C ARG A 206 24.26 3.47 11.78
N PHE A 207 23.09 4.08 11.69
CA PHE A 207 22.84 5.24 10.83
C PHE A 207 22.23 6.43 11.56
N GLY A 208 21.88 6.31 12.83
CA GLY A 208 21.38 7.41 13.67
C GLY A 208 22.41 8.53 13.83
N SER A 209 21.95 9.72 14.15
CA SER A 209 22.80 10.93 14.23
C SER A 209 23.84 10.89 15.34
N LYS A 210 23.72 9.99 16.31
CA LYS A 210 24.48 9.95 17.56
C LYS A 210 24.26 11.16 18.50
N LYS A 211 23.35 12.06 18.14
CA LYS A 211 22.99 13.23 18.94
C LYS A 211 21.81 12.96 19.87
N LEU A 212 20.91 12.09 19.45
CA LEU A 212 19.74 11.70 20.23
C LEU A 212 19.94 10.29 20.79
N PRO A 213 19.74 10.09 22.09
CA PRO A 213 19.75 8.77 22.69
C PRO A 213 18.54 7.96 22.19
N TRP A 214 18.68 6.64 22.18
CA TRP A 214 17.62 5.73 21.78
C TRP A 214 16.29 6.00 22.46
N SER A 215 16.33 6.24 23.79
CA SER A 215 15.15 6.49 24.61
C SER A 215 14.32 7.68 24.13
N ASP A 216 14.95 8.71 23.58
CA ASP A 216 14.27 9.92 23.15
C ASP A 216 13.44 9.69 21.88
N LEU A 217 13.87 8.76 21.02
CA LEU A 217 13.19 8.43 19.78
C LEU A 217 11.83 7.75 20.02
N LEU A 218 11.66 7.10 21.17
CA LEU A 218 10.42 6.42 21.52
C LEU A 218 9.44 7.34 22.30
N GLN A 219 9.90 8.49 22.80
CA GLN A 219 9.06 9.36 23.64
C GLN A 219 7.77 9.83 22.97
N PRO A 220 7.74 10.21 21.66
CA PRO A 220 6.49 10.57 21.00
C PRO A 220 5.48 9.43 21.00
N ALA A 221 5.92 8.21 20.75
CA ALA A 221 5.07 7.01 20.76
C ALA A 221 4.57 6.68 22.18
N ILE A 222 5.45 6.78 23.18
CA ILE A 222 5.11 6.57 24.60
C ILE A 222 4.03 7.57 25.05
N ARG A 223 4.19 8.86 24.71
CA ARG A 223 3.18 9.88 25.03
C ARG A 223 1.84 9.57 24.33
N ALA A 224 1.86 9.26 23.04
CA ALA A 224 0.64 8.93 22.30
C ALA A 224 -0.09 7.72 22.90
N ALA A 225 0.64 6.68 23.31
CA ALA A 225 0.05 5.50 23.94
C ALA A 225 -0.53 5.81 25.33
N ARG A 226 0.21 6.59 26.16
CA ARG A 226 -0.17 6.90 27.53
C ARG A 226 -1.30 7.92 27.61
N ASP A 227 -1.13 9.05 26.91
CA ASP A 227 -2.04 10.21 27.02
C ASP A 227 -3.26 10.02 26.14
N GLY A 228 -3.15 9.18 25.09
CA GLY A 228 -4.19 8.84 24.13
C GLY A 228 -4.06 9.62 22.82
N TYR A 229 -4.72 9.08 21.82
CA TYR A 229 -4.83 9.68 20.50
C TYR A 229 -6.24 9.50 19.94
N VAL A 230 -6.60 10.31 18.94
CA VAL A 230 -7.90 10.25 18.29
C VAL A 230 -7.93 9.06 17.32
N VAL A 231 -8.93 8.18 17.49
CA VAL A 231 -9.17 7.04 16.59
C VAL A 231 -9.50 7.54 15.20
N SER A 232 -8.75 7.08 14.21
CA SER A 232 -8.97 7.42 12.81
C SER A 232 -10.16 6.65 12.22
N GLU A 233 -10.76 7.16 11.13
CA GLU A 233 -11.79 6.44 10.37
C GLU A 233 -11.29 5.05 9.92
N GLY A 234 -10.02 4.97 9.54
CA GLY A 234 -9.40 3.71 9.14
C GLY A 234 -9.39 2.67 10.25
N LEU A 235 -8.92 3.00 11.45
CA LEU A 235 -8.92 2.09 12.59
C LEU A 235 -10.36 1.72 12.98
N ALA A 236 -11.27 2.70 13.04
CA ALA A 236 -12.68 2.44 13.34
C ALA A 236 -13.32 1.45 12.35
N THR A 237 -13.02 1.59 11.06
CA THR A 237 -13.47 0.66 10.01
C THR A 237 -12.94 -0.75 10.25
N THR A 238 -11.64 -0.91 10.55
CA THR A 238 -11.06 -2.24 10.87
C THR A 238 -11.77 -2.87 12.08
N LEU A 239 -11.96 -2.10 13.15
CA LEU A 239 -12.60 -2.60 14.37
C LEU A 239 -14.06 -3.02 14.13
N ALA A 240 -14.79 -2.30 13.29
CA ALA A 240 -16.16 -2.64 12.91
C ALA A 240 -16.23 -3.88 12.00
N THR A 241 -15.39 -3.91 10.96
CA THR A 241 -15.38 -4.99 9.95
C THR A 241 -14.91 -6.31 10.55
N GLU A 242 -13.86 -6.28 11.38
CA GLU A 242 -13.23 -7.45 11.99
C GLU A 242 -13.70 -7.69 13.45
N ARG A 243 -14.86 -7.10 13.83
CA ARG A 243 -15.41 -7.13 15.18
C ARG A 243 -15.39 -8.52 15.82
N GLU A 244 -15.87 -9.53 15.10
CA GLU A 244 -15.94 -10.89 15.60
C GLU A 244 -14.58 -11.50 15.92
N GLN A 245 -13.55 -11.13 15.18
CA GLN A 245 -12.18 -11.62 15.40
C GLN A 245 -11.58 -11.03 16.68
N PHE A 246 -11.70 -9.70 16.86
CA PHE A 246 -11.19 -9.02 18.06
C PHE A 246 -11.92 -9.45 19.33
N LEU A 247 -13.23 -9.68 19.27
CA LEU A 247 -14.04 -10.07 20.43
C LEU A 247 -13.72 -11.47 20.98
N LYS A 248 -13.00 -12.32 20.22
CA LYS A 248 -12.55 -13.64 20.69
C LYS A 248 -11.54 -13.56 21.84
N TYR A 249 -10.87 -12.41 22.00
CA TYR A 249 -9.74 -12.26 22.92
C TYR A 249 -9.99 -11.11 23.89
N ASP A 250 -9.93 -11.39 25.19
CA ASP A 250 -10.30 -10.45 26.25
C ASP A 250 -9.45 -9.18 26.25
N ALA A 251 -8.12 -9.29 26.06
CA ALA A 251 -7.25 -8.13 26.03
C ALA A 251 -7.54 -7.23 24.84
N SER A 252 -7.78 -7.82 23.64
CA SER A 252 -8.13 -7.08 22.44
C SER A 252 -9.51 -6.41 22.58
N ARG A 253 -10.48 -7.14 23.15
CA ARG A 253 -11.83 -6.61 23.44
C ARG A 253 -11.75 -5.43 24.41
N THR A 254 -10.99 -5.56 25.50
CA THR A 254 -10.85 -4.49 26.51
C THR A 254 -10.19 -3.25 25.93
N LEU A 255 -9.21 -3.41 25.05
CA LEU A 255 -8.48 -2.32 24.43
C LEU A 255 -9.33 -1.55 23.41
N PHE A 256 -9.99 -2.26 22.50
CA PHE A 256 -10.60 -1.68 21.30
C PHE A 256 -12.12 -1.52 21.35
N PHE A 257 -12.79 -2.02 22.39
CA PHE A 257 -14.25 -1.98 22.49
C PHE A 257 -14.69 -1.35 23.81
N ARG A 258 -15.85 -0.73 23.80
CA ARG A 258 -16.53 -0.18 24.98
C ARG A 258 -17.96 -0.72 25.00
N ASN A 259 -18.34 -1.42 26.08
CA ASN A 259 -19.66 -2.06 26.21
C ASN A 259 -20.02 -3.00 25.04
N GLY A 260 -19.02 -3.69 24.46
CA GLY A 260 -19.19 -4.59 23.32
C GLY A 260 -19.25 -3.91 21.94
N GLU A 261 -19.21 -2.58 21.89
CA GLU A 261 -19.17 -1.81 20.64
C GLU A 261 -17.74 -1.34 20.31
N PRO A 262 -17.33 -1.38 19.02
CA PRO A 262 -16.01 -0.93 18.61
C PRO A 262 -15.85 0.58 18.84
N LEU A 263 -14.63 1.02 19.12
CA LEU A 263 -14.29 2.44 19.13
C LEU A 263 -14.57 3.04 17.75
N ARG A 264 -15.12 4.26 17.76
CA ARG A 264 -15.50 5.01 16.57
C ARG A 264 -14.45 6.07 16.21
N ALA A 265 -14.45 6.51 14.97
CA ALA A 265 -13.66 7.66 14.58
C ALA A 265 -14.00 8.87 15.47
N GLY A 266 -12.96 9.56 15.96
CA GLY A 266 -13.09 10.66 16.91
C GLY A 266 -13.02 10.25 18.38
N ASP A 267 -13.19 8.99 18.74
CA ASP A 267 -12.96 8.51 20.11
C ASP A 267 -11.48 8.64 20.49
N THR A 268 -11.21 8.69 21.79
CA THR A 268 -9.83 8.66 22.30
C THR A 268 -9.44 7.24 22.71
N LEU A 269 -8.37 6.71 22.13
CA LEU A 269 -7.77 5.43 22.53
C LEU A 269 -6.52 5.69 23.38
N LYS A 270 -6.49 5.17 24.61
CA LYS A 270 -5.33 5.08 25.50
C LYS A 270 -4.89 3.63 25.60
N ASN A 271 -3.58 3.41 25.60
CA ASN A 271 -2.98 2.08 25.70
C ASN A 271 -1.82 2.08 26.69
N PRO A 272 -2.10 2.07 28.01
CA PRO A 272 -1.06 2.13 29.04
C PRO A 272 -0.13 0.90 29.01
N ASP A 273 -0.63 -0.26 28.60
CA ASP A 273 0.19 -1.48 28.47
C ASP A 273 1.25 -1.30 27.37
N LEU A 274 0.88 -0.73 26.21
CA LEU A 274 1.83 -0.42 25.16
C LEU A 274 2.81 0.68 25.58
N ALA A 275 2.36 1.69 26.31
CA ALA A 275 3.25 2.72 26.84
C ALA A 275 4.32 2.09 27.74
N SER A 276 3.94 1.20 28.66
CA SER A 276 4.87 0.46 29.54
C SER A 276 5.83 -0.43 28.74
N THR A 277 5.33 -1.12 27.72
CA THR A 277 6.17 -1.94 26.82
C THR A 277 7.21 -1.07 26.08
N LEU A 278 6.80 0.08 25.55
CA LEU A 278 7.70 1.02 24.87
C LEU A 278 8.71 1.65 25.83
N GLU A 279 8.34 1.91 27.08
CA GLU A 279 9.28 2.40 28.12
C GLU A 279 10.37 1.37 28.44
N GLN A 280 10.01 0.07 28.52
CA GLN A 280 10.98 -1.00 28.70
C GLN A 280 11.94 -1.09 27.50
N ILE A 281 11.41 -0.98 26.27
CA ILE A 281 12.22 -0.96 25.04
C ILE A 281 13.10 0.29 24.99
N ALA A 282 12.59 1.46 25.38
CA ALA A 282 13.35 2.70 25.45
C ALA A 282 14.54 2.60 26.43
N LYS A 283 14.35 1.92 27.55
CA LYS A 283 15.40 1.72 28.57
C LYS A 283 16.42 0.66 28.20
N GLY A 284 15.99 -0.48 27.64
CA GLY A 284 16.83 -1.67 27.45
C GLY A 284 17.16 -2.00 25.99
N GLY A 285 16.75 -1.16 25.03
CA GLY A 285 16.98 -1.41 23.60
C GLY A 285 16.24 -2.65 23.10
N ALA A 286 16.75 -3.25 22.03
CA ALA A 286 16.18 -4.45 21.44
C ALA A 286 16.21 -5.66 22.39
N ASP A 287 17.22 -5.76 23.25
CA ASP A 287 17.34 -6.87 24.21
C ASP A 287 16.17 -6.93 25.20
N ALA A 288 15.60 -5.78 25.59
CA ALA A 288 14.40 -5.75 26.43
C ALA A 288 13.21 -6.47 25.77
N PHE A 289 13.10 -6.39 24.43
CA PHE A 289 12.03 -7.03 23.66
C PHE A 289 12.30 -8.51 23.36
N TYR A 290 13.55 -8.87 23.00
CA TYR A 290 13.88 -10.22 22.52
C TYR A 290 14.41 -11.17 23.60
N LYS A 291 14.95 -10.64 24.71
CA LYS A 291 15.60 -11.43 25.76
C LYS A 291 15.05 -11.12 27.17
N GLY A 292 14.34 -9.98 27.32
CA GLY A 292 13.82 -9.50 28.60
C GLY A 292 12.46 -10.07 29.00
N GLU A 293 11.82 -9.39 29.94
CA GLU A 293 10.50 -9.78 30.46
C GLU A 293 9.38 -9.72 29.39
N ILE A 294 9.53 -8.84 28.40
CA ILE A 294 8.60 -8.80 27.27
C ILE A 294 8.61 -10.13 26.51
N ALA A 295 9.80 -10.66 26.17
CA ALA A 295 9.94 -11.96 25.48
C ALA A 295 9.33 -13.10 26.31
N LYS A 296 9.62 -13.15 27.61
CA LYS A 296 9.10 -14.21 28.50
C LYS A 296 7.58 -14.19 28.56
N ARG A 297 6.97 -13.01 28.74
CA ARG A 297 5.51 -12.83 28.78
C ARG A 297 4.88 -13.20 27.45
N LEU A 298 5.43 -12.68 26.34
CA LEU A 298 4.99 -12.97 24.97
C LEU A 298 4.98 -14.48 24.70
N VAL A 299 6.12 -15.15 24.93
CA VAL A 299 6.28 -16.59 24.65
C VAL A 299 5.35 -17.42 25.53
N SER A 300 5.29 -17.14 26.84
CA SER A 300 4.42 -17.87 27.77
C SER A 300 2.94 -17.77 27.38
N ASP A 301 2.48 -16.57 27.03
CA ASP A 301 1.10 -16.30 26.66
C ASP A 301 0.75 -16.91 25.29
N LEU A 302 1.57 -16.68 24.27
CA LEU A 302 1.36 -17.26 22.94
C LEU A 302 1.38 -18.79 22.96
N HIS A 303 2.25 -19.42 23.78
CA HIS A 303 2.29 -20.87 23.96
C HIS A 303 0.99 -21.40 24.58
N ALA A 304 0.45 -20.71 25.59
CA ALA A 304 -0.84 -21.07 26.20
C ALA A 304 -1.99 -21.05 25.16
N HIS A 305 -1.82 -20.34 24.08
CA HIS A 305 -2.76 -20.23 22.97
C HIS A 305 -2.38 -21.06 21.72
N GLY A 306 -1.41 -21.98 21.86
CA GLY A 306 -1.03 -22.94 20.81
C GLY A 306 -0.03 -22.43 19.78
N ASN A 307 0.62 -21.28 20.00
CA ASN A 307 1.71 -20.81 19.15
C ASN A 307 3.02 -21.57 19.45
N ALA A 308 3.90 -21.67 18.48
CA ALA A 308 5.16 -22.44 18.58
C ALA A 308 6.41 -21.60 18.87
N ILE A 309 6.28 -20.28 19.07
CA ILE A 309 7.45 -19.40 19.37
C ILE A 309 8.06 -19.79 20.73
N LYS A 310 9.39 -19.98 20.74
CA LYS A 310 10.21 -20.20 21.96
C LYS A 310 11.05 -18.97 22.29
N LEU A 311 11.55 -18.89 23.52
CA LEU A 311 12.52 -17.84 23.89
C LEU A 311 13.74 -17.86 22.99
N SER A 312 14.23 -19.05 22.62
CA SER A 312 15.36 -19.20 21.69
C SER A 312 15.08 -18.65 20.30
N ASP A 313 13.84 -18.67 19.82
CA ASP A 313 13.46 -18.06 18.53
C ASP A 313 13.52 -16.53 18.62
N MET A 314 13.04 -15.97 19.75
CA MET A 314 13.14 -14.53 20.02
C MET A 314 14.61 -14.10 20.12
N GLU A 315 15.44 -14.77 20.90
CA GLU A 315 16.86 -14.46 21.11
C GLU A 315 17.69 -14.53 19.84
N ARG A 316 17.35 -15.44 18.91
CA ARG A 316 18.02 -15.62 17.63
C ARG A 316 17.51 -14.71 16.52
N TYR A 317 16.52 -13.89 16.80
CA TYR A 317 16.03 -12.98 15.78
C TYR A 317 17.05 -11.86 15.52
N PHE A 318 17.22 -11.51 14.25
CA PHE A 318 18.03 -10.38 13.80
C PHE A 318 17.38 -9.72 12.57
N ALA A 319 17.47 -8.40 12.49
CA ALA A 319 17.21 -7.66 11.25
C ALA A 319 18.44 -7.81 10.34
N ALA A 320 18.21 -8.10 9.05
CA ALA A 320 19.28 -8.35 8.10
C ALA A 320 19.59 -7.10 7.26
N GLU A 321 20.87 -6.80 7.04
CA GLU A 321 21.28 -5.85 6.00
C GLU A 321 21.28 -6.60 4.65
N ARG A 322 20.55 -6.05 3.65
CA ARG A 322 20.41 -6.66 2.33
C ARG A 322 20.83 -5.69 1.23
N GLU A 323 21.27 -6.24 0.12
CA GLU A 323 21.48 -5.50 -1.10
C GLU A 323 20.12 -5.16 -1.73
N PRO A 324 19.73 -3.88 -1.88
CA PRO A 324 18.47 -3.54 -2.52
C PRO A 324 18.49 -3.85 -4.02
N VAL A 325 17.32 -4.18 -4.57
CA VAL A 325 17.17 -4.29 -6.03
C VAL A 325 17.39 -2.92 -6.66
N ALA A 326 18.30 -2.86 -7.63
CA ALA A 326 18.58 -1.65 -8.39
C ALA A 326 17.95 -1.71 -9.78
N GLY A 327 17.39 -0.62 -10.26
CA GLY A 327 16.86 -0.46 -11.60
C GLY A 327 17.08 0.94 -12.15
N SER A 328 16.68 1.15 -13.40
CA SER A 328 16.69 2.50 -13.99
C SER A 328 15.40 2.74 -14.78
N TYR A 329 14.99 3.99 -14.86
CA TYR A 329 13.82 4.40 -15.62
C TYR A 329 13.99 5.83 -16.12
N ARG A 330 13.89 6.06 -17.42
CA ARG A 330 14.00 7.37 -18.08
C ARG A 330 15.20 8.19 -17.62
N GLY A 331 16.36 7.54 -17.48
CA GLY A 331 17.61 8.19 -17.08
C GLY A 331 17.81 8.33 -15.57
N TYR A 332 16.81 8.03 -14.76
CA TYR A 332 16.93 7.94 -13.29
C TYR A 332 17.35 6.54 -12.86
N THR A 333 18.09 6.46 -11.76
CA THR A 333 18.40 5.18 -11.09
C THR A 333 17.52 5.08 -9.85
N PHE A 334 16.98 3.90 -9.56
CA PHE A 334 16.26 3.67 -8.29
C PHE A 334 16.76 2.43 -7.59
N TYR A 335 16.55 2.41 -6.29
CA TYR A 335 16.75 1.25 -5.42
C TYR A 335 15.45 0.96 -4.69
N SER A 336 15.14 -0.32 -4.51
CA SER A 336 13.91 -0.74 -3.88
C SER A 336 14.10 -2.04 -3.08
N SER A 337 13.00 -2.60 -2.57
CA SER A 337 12.99 -3.77 -1.70
C SER A 337 13.83 -4.93 -2.24
N ALA A 338 14.42 -5.69 -1.31
CA ALA A 338 15.23 -6.87 -1.59
C ALA A 338 14.47 -8.17 -1.27
N PRO A 339 14.84 -9.31 -1.87
CA PRO A 339 14.36 -10.62 -1.45
C PRO A 339 14.52 -10.84 0.08
N PRO A 340 13.56 -11.52 0.71
CA PRO A 340 12.50 -12.37 0.14
C PRO A 340 11.32 -11.58 -0.46
N VAL A 341 11.34 -10.26 -0.40
CA VAL A 341 10.31 -9.37 -0.90
C VAL A 341 10.45 -9.20 -2.41
N SER A 342 9.35 -9.25 -3.14
CA SER A 342 9.37 -9.15 -4.61
C SER A 342 9.14 -7.74 -5.13
N GLY A 343 8.64 -6.82 -4.30
CA GLY A 343 8.18 -5.51 -4.74
C GLY A 343 9.21 -4.74 -5.58
N GLY A 344 10.49 -4.76 -5.17
CA GLY A 344 11.55 -4.08 -5.92
C GLY A 344 11.83 -4.69 -7.29
N ALA A 345 11.83 -6.01 -7.39
CA ALA A 345 12.00 -6.72 -8.66
C ALA A 345 10.81 -6.48 -9.60
N ASP A 346 9.59 -6.59 -9.06
CA ASP A 346 8.34 -6.33 -9.78
C ASP A 346 8.30 -4.88 -10.31
N LEU A 347 8.64 -3.90 -9.49
CA LEU A 347 8.73 -2.49 -9.89
C LEU A 347 9.75 -2.30 -11.02
N ALA A 348 10.93 -2.91 -10.89
CA ALA A 348 11.98 -2.82 -11.91
C ALA A 348 11.50 -3.37 -13.26
N ALA A 349 10.83 -4.50 -13.27
CA ALA A 349 10.28 -5.08 -14.49
C ALA A 349 9.20 -4.21 -15.13
N LYS A 350 8.24 -3.68 -14.34
CA LYS A 350 7.19 -2.76 -14.82
C LYS A 350 7.76 -1.51 -15.46
N LEU A 351 8.73 -0.89 -14.80
CA LEU A 351 9.37 0.33 -15.30
C LEU A 351 10.21 0.06 -16.56
N ASN A 352 10.95 -1.05 -16.61
CA ASN A 352 11.71 -1.46 -17.79
C ASN A 352 10.81 -1.72 -19.00
N LEU A 353 9.63 -2.32 -18.78
CA LEU A 353 8.62 -2.54 -19.81
C LEU A 353 7.99 -1.22 -20.26
N LEU A 354 7.53 -0.39 -19.32
CA LEU A 354 6.91 0.89 -19.65
C LEU A 354 7.87 1.85 -20.36
N GLU A 355 9.16 1.76 -20.09
CA GLU A 355 10.19 2.59 -20.78
C GLU A 355 10.21 2.40 -22.30
N GLN A 356 9.71 1.25 -22.80
CA GLN A 356 9.56 0.99 -24.24
C GLN A 356 8.42 1.83 -24.87
N TYR A 357 7.50 2.39 -24.07
CA TYR A 357 6.47 3.32 -24.52
C TYR A 357 7.02 4.75 -24.57
N ALA A 358 7.21 5.28 -25.77
CA ALA A 358 8.04 6.46 -26.00
C ALA A 358 7.45 7.79 -25.48
N GLN A 359 6.13 7.95 -25.49
CA GLN A 359 5.46 9.23 -25.21
C GLN A 359 4.33 9.09 -24.19
N PRO A 360 4.65 8.86 -22.89
CA PRO A 360 3.62 8.82 -21.85
C PRO A 360 3.00 10.21 -21.65
N ARG A 361 1.71 10.20 -21.36
CA ARG A 361 0.91 11.37 -20.98
C ARG A 361 0.30 11.15 -19.61
N ALA A 362 -0.57 12.04 -19.15
CA ALA A 362 -1.33 11.86 -17.93
C ALA A 362 -2.26 10.62 -18.05
N TYR A 363 -1.89 9.53 -17.41
CA TYR A 363 -2.56 8.23 -17.59
C TYR A 363 -4.04 8.23 -17.20
N ALA A 364 -4.44 9.11 -16.29
CA ALA A 364 -5.86 9.25 -15.92
C ALA A 364 -6.71 9.80 -17.08
N ASP A 365 -6.08 10.44 -18.05
CA ASP A 365 -6.69 11.16 -19.16
C ASP A 365 -6.28 10.64 -20.54
N ASP A 366 -5.26 9.77 -20.60
CA ASP A 366 -4.74 9.20 -21.85
C ASP A 366 -4.81 7.68 -21.83
N ALA A 367 -5.73 7.14 -22.61
CA ALA A 367 -5.96 5.72 -22.68
C ALA A 367 -4.77 4.92 -23.25
N GLY A 368 -3.95 5.54 -24.11
CA GLY A 368 -2.74 4.91 -24.64
C GLY A 368 -1.70 4.69 -23.56
N THR A 369 -1.46 5.69 -22.72
CA THR A 369 -0.55 5.60 -21.59
C THR A 369 -1.05 4.59 -20.55
N LEU A 370 -2.34 4.65 -20.18
CA LEU A 370 -2.90 3.71 -19.22
C LEU A 370 -2.85 2.27 -19.75
N HIS A 371 -3.17 2.06 -21.04
CA HIS A 371 -3.04 0.76 -21.68
C HIS A 371 -1.59 0.26 -21.67
N ALA A 372 -0.61 1.12 -21.92
CA ALA A 372 0.80 0.78 -21.85
C ALA A 372 1.21 0.41 -20.41
N MET A 373 0.74 1.13 -19.38
CA MET A 373 0.98 0.82 -17.97
C MET A 373 0.38 -0.52 -17.56
N ILE A 374 -0.87 -0.80 -17.96
CA ILE A 374 -1.54 -2.09 -17.72
C ILE A 374 -0.79 -3.22 -18.42
N SER A 375 -0.40 -3.02 -19.69
CA SER A 375 0.36 -4.02 -20.46
C SER A 375 1.72 -4.29 -19.86
N ALA A 376 2.44 -3.26 -19.40
CA ALA A 376 3.71 -3.41 -18.68
C ALA A 376 3.53 -4.28 -17.44
N TRP A 377 2.45 -4.08 -16.68
CA TRP A 377 2.13 -4.93 -15.54
C TRP A 377 1.90 -6.39 -15.94
N GLN A 378 1.11 -6.65 -16.98
CA GLN A 378 0.77 -7.99 -17.44
C GLN A 378 1.97 -8.76 -18.01
N LEU A 379 2.97 -8.03 -18.51
CA LEU A 379 4.16 -8.59 -19.13
C LEU A 379 5.32 -8.82 -18.16
N VAL A 380 5.18 -8.57 -16.85
CA VAL A 380 6.20 -8.84 -15.84
C VAL A 380 6.53 -10.35 -15.80
N PRO A 381 7.82 -10.75 -15.68
CA PRO A 381 8.19 -12.13 -15.45
C PRO A 381 7.57 -12.69 -14.16
N SER A 382 7.31 -14.00 -14.12
CA SER A 382 6.84 -14.65 -12.89
C SER A 382 7.89 -14.58 -11.80
N THR A 383 7.49 -14.20 -10.59
CA THR A 383 8.35 -14.22 -9.41
C THR A 383 8.48 -15.60 -8.78
N ARG A 384 7.60 -16.53 -9.14
CA ARG A 384 7.57 -17.89 -8.63
C ARG A 384 8.91 -18.60 -8.91
N ASN A 385 9.45 -19.28 -7.91
CA ASN A 385 10.74 -19.98 -7.95
C ASN A 385 11.93 -19.10 -8.36
N ARG A 386 11.83 -17.76 -8.13
CA ARG A 386 12.90 -16.79 -8.39
C ARG A 386 13.15 -15.86 -7.22
N ILE A 387 12.10 -15.47 -6.52
CA ILE A 387 12.18 -14.56 -5.38
C ILE A 387 11.70 -15.30 -4.13
N ALA A 388 12.60 -15.45 -3.16
CA ALA A 388 12.32 -16.10 -1.88
C ALA A 388 13.36 -15.67 -0.84
N ASP A 389 13.35 -16.30 0.34
CA ASP A 389 14.37 -16.08 1.36
C ASP A 389 15.75 -16.54 0.85
N PRO A 390 16.70 -15.61 0.63
CA PRO A 390 18.03 -15.94 0.11
C PRO A 390 18.88 -16.76 1.08
N SER A 391 18.45 -16.89 2.35
CA SER A 391 19.11 -17.79 3.30
C SER A 391 18.78 -19.27 3.07
N LEU A 392 17.70 -19.57 2.35
CA LEU A 392 17.18 -20.91 2.13
C LEU A 392 17.16 -21.32 0.65
N TRP A 393 17.04 -20.37 -0.25
CA TRP A 393 16.80 -20.59 -1.67
C TRP A 393 17.69 -19.74 -2.56
N PRO A 394 18.13 -20.21 -3.72
CA PRO A 394 18.79 -19.38 -4.72
C PRO A 394 17.79 -18.35 -5.25
N VAL A 395 18.20 -17.09 -5.28
CA VAL A 395 17.38 -15.96 -5.76
C VAL A 395 17.90 -15.47 -7.10
N ASN A 396 17.00 -15.21 -8.04
CA ASN A 396 17.33 -14.66 -9.35
C ASN A 396 16.45 -13.45 -9.68
N THR A 397 17.00 -12.24 -9.54
CA THR A 397 16.35 -10.97 -9.88
C THR A 397 16.66 -10.51 -11.30
N GLU A 398 17.57 -11.14 -12.02
CA GLU A 398 18.03 -10.74 -13.36
C GLU A 398 16.87 -10.58 -14.36
N PRO A 399 15.91 -11.51 -14.48
CA PRO A 399 14.82 -11.38 -15.46
C PRO A 399 13.95 -10.11 -15.27
N PHE A 400 13.96 -9.53 -14.06
CA PHE A 400 13.18 -8.33 -13.71
C PHE A 400 13.95 -7.04 -13.97
N THR A 401 15.28 -7.07 -13.79
CA THR A 401 16.14 -5.88 -13.90
C THR A 401 16.76 -5.71 -15.28
N ASN A 402 16.75 -6.76 -16.10
CA ASN A 402 17.35 -6.79 -17.42
C ASN A 402 16.49 -6.07 -18.47
N LYS A 403 17.05 -5.04 -19.09
CA LYS A 403 16.39 -4.25 -20.15
C LYS A 403 16.11 -5.05 -21.43
N ASP A 404 16.94 -6.04 -21.76
CA ASP A 404 16.75 -6.88 -22.93
C ASP A 404 15.57 -7.83 -22.74
N THR A 405 15.43 -8.39 -21.54
CA THR A 405 14.24 -9.17 -21.16
C THR A 405 12.97 -8.32 -21.34
N ALA A 406 12.97 -7.09 -20.84
CA ALA A 406 11.84 -6.20 -21.00
C ALA A 406 11.53 -5.88 -22.48
N ARG A 407 12.58 -5.61 -23.28
CA ARG A 407 12.44 -5.33 -24.73
C ARG A 407 11.84 -6.52 -25.49
N ILE A 408 12.27 -7.73 -25.16
CA ILE A 408 11.73 -8.96 -25.77
C ILE A 408 10.25 -9.13 -25.38
N ARG A 409 9.90 -8.96 -24.10
CA ARG A 409 8.55 -9.10 -23.58
C ARG A 409 7.62 -8.02 -24.12
N TRP A 410 8.12 -6.79 -24.31
CA TRP A 410 7.35 -5.68 -24.87
C TRP A 410 6.87 -5.91 -26.32
N ARG A 411 7.47 -6.84 -27.06
CA ARG A 411 6.98 -7.24 -28.40
C ARG A 411 5.55 -7.81 -28.36
N CYS A 412 5.04 -8.17 -27.18
CA CYS A 412 3.68 -8.62 -26.97
C CYS A 412 2.69 -7.47 -26.76
N PHE A 413 3.16 -6.24 -26.66
CA PHE A 413 2.31 -5.06 -26.59
C PHE A 413 1.69 -4.76 -27.97
N ASP A 414 0.36 -4.59 -27.98
CA ASP A 414 -0.40 -4.16 -29.17
C ASP A 414 -1.17 -2.89 -28.78
N PRO A 415 -0.95 -1.72 -29.42
CA PRO A 415 -1.60 -0.47 -29.04
C PRO A 415 -3.13 -0.48 -29.24
N ASN A 416 -3.65 -1.48 -29.94
CA ASN A 416 -5.07 -1.60 -30.30
C ASN A 416 -5.80 -2.75 -29.59
N LYS A 417 -5.10 -3.52 -28.74
CA LYS A 417 -5.68 -4.70 -28.12
C LYS A 417 -5.01 -5.02 -26.79
N ALA A 418 -5.81 -5.42 -25.81
CA ALA A 418 -5.29 -5.94 -24.54
C ALA A 418 -4.35 -7.13 -24.75
N VAL A 419 -3.33 -7.25 -23.90
CA VAL A 419 -2.36 -8.36 -23.93
C VAL A 419 -3.11 -9.69 -23.81
N ASN A 420 -2.87 -10.59 -24.73
CA ASN A 420 -3.43 -11.94 -24.68
C ASN A 420 -2.69 -12.78 -23.62
N LEU A 421 -3.19 -12.81 -22.41
CA LEU A 421 -2.60 -13.58 -21.30
C LEU A 421 -2.51 -15.07 -21.59
N ALA A 422 -3.42 -15.61 -22.42
CA ALA A 422 -3.39 -17.01 -22.84
C ALA A 422 -2.18 -17.36 -23.73
N ALA A 423 -1.59 -16.36 -24.39
CA ALA A 423 -0.38 -16.51 -25.19
C ALA A 423 0.91 -16.39 -24.35
N LEU A 424 0.82 -15.95 -23.08
CA LEU A 424 1.95 -15.86 -22.15
C LEU A 424 2.04 -17.15 -21.36
N ARG A 425 3.00 -18.03 -21.71
CA ARG A 425 3.27 -19.27 -20.98
C ARG A 425 4.58 -19.15 -20.23
N GLY A 426 4.50 -18.94 -18.92
CA GLY A 426 5.69 -18.84 -18.11
C GLY A 426 6.68 -17.82 -18.67
N ASP A 427 7.91 -18.25 -18.96
CA ASP A 427 8.91 -17.41 -19.62
C ASP A 427 8.92 -17.54 -21.15
N THR A 428 8.09 -18.40 -21.72
CA THR A 428 8.02 -18.62 -23.17
C THR A 428 7.00 -17.65 -23.76
N LEU A 429 7.50 -16.62 -24.43
CA LEU A 429 6.69 -15.61 -25.10
C LEU A 429 6.19 -16.12 -26.45
N THR A 430 4.98 -16.61 -26.52
CA THR A 430 4.37 -17.08 -27.79
C THR A 430 3.68 -15.98 -28.57
N CYS A 431 3.55 -14.78 -28.03
CA CYS A 431 2.99 -13.62 -28.76
C CYS A 431 3.86 -13.15 -29.94
N ALA A 432 5.13 -13.58 -30.01
CA ALA A 432 6.02 -13.34 -31.15
C ALA A 432 6.12 -14.53 -32.11
N GLN A 433 5.51 -15.67 -31.84
CA GLN A 433 5.54 -16.88 -32.68
C GLN A 433 4.14 -17.50 -32.75
N ASN A 434 3.49 -17.35 -33.89
CA ASN A 434 2.27 -18.03 -34.36
C ASN A 434 1.32 -18.62 -33.29
N ALA A 435 0.21 -17.94 -33.03
CA ALA A 435 -0.83 -18.22 -32.07
C ALA A 435 -1.71 -19.45 -32.38
N GLN A 436 -1.14 -20.63 -32.57
CA GLN A 436 -1.92 -21.83 -32.95
C GLN A 436 -1.84 -23.03 -31.98
N LYS A 437 -1.27 -22.92 -30.80
CA LYS A 437 -1.36 -24.02 -29.83
C LYS A 437 -1.90 -23.56 -28.48
N THR A 438 -3.12 -24.03 -28.19
CA THR A 438 -3.76 -23.96 -26.87
C THR A 438 -2.95 -24.66 -25.81
N ALA A 439 -2.59 -23.97 -24.73
CA ALA A 439 -2.08 -24.54 -23.52
C ALA A 439 -2.61 -23.79 -22.29
N ARG A 440 -2.75 -24.55 -21.23
CA ARG A 440 -3.17 -24.08 -19.92
C ARG A 440 -2.32 -22.90 -19.47
N VAL A 441 -2.96 -21.76 -19.29
CA VAL A 441 -2.43 -20.64 -18.52
C VAL A 441 -2.51 -21.07 -17.07
N GLU A 442 -1.37 -21.20 -16.41
CA GLU A 442 -1.37 -21.06 -14.95
C GLU A 442 -1.64 -19.57 -14.70
N LEU A 443 -2.89 -19.25 -14.40
CA LEU A 443 -3.25 -17.95 -13.87
C LEU A 443 -2.37 -17.70 -12.64
N ALA A 444 -1.93 -16.47 -12.48
CA ALA A 444 -1.31 -16.03 -11.24
C ALA A 444 -2.14 -16.55 -10.06
N ASP A 445 -1.45 -16.98 -9.00
CA ASP A 445 -2.11 -17.44 -7.80
C ASP A 445 -3.20 -16.43 -7.40
N PRO A 446 -4.39 -16.92 -7.03
CA PRO A 446 -5.45 -16.04 -6.57
C PRO A 446 -4.94 -15.17 -5.40
N PRO A 447 -5.52 -13.97 -5.21
CA PRO A 447 -5.19 -13.12 -4.06
C PRO A 447 -5.12 -13.95 -2.79
N GLU A 448 -4.21 -13.62 -1.85
CA GLU A 448 -3.96 -14.37 -0.60
C GLU A 448 -5.24 -14.90 0.07
N CYS A 449 -6.32 -14.18 -0.06
CA CYS A 449 -7.63 -14.52 0.48
C CYS A 449 -8.34 -15.71 -0.17
N ILE A 450 -8.03 -16.07 -1.41
CA ILE A 450 -8.58 -17.28 -2.05
C ILE A 450 -7.75 -18.51 -1.65
N ALA A 451 -6.47 -18.34 -1.33
CA ALA A 451 -5.61 -19.41 -0.84
C ALA A 451 -6.11 -20.00 0.50
N HIS A 452 -6.89 -19.26 1.28
CA HIS A 452 -7.46 -19.70 2.56
C HIS A 452 -8.81 -20.42 2.46
N GLY A 453 -9.29 -20.71 1.26
CA GLY A 453 -10.49 -21.55 1.05
C GLY A 453 -11.82 -20.82 1.19
N TYR A 454 -11.85 -19.51 1.15
CA TYR A 454 -13.08 -18.74 1.04
C TYR A 454 -13.69 -18.92 -0.36
N GLY A 455 -14.99 -19.24 -0.42
CA GLY A 455 -15.71 -19.35 -1.70
C GLY A 455 -15.79 -18.02 -2.46
N ALA A 456 -16.07 -18.07 -3.75
CA ALA A 456 -16.12 -16.90 -4.62
C ALA A 456 -17.02 -15.74 -4.13
N ALA A 457 -18.05 -16.03 -3.35
CA ALA A 457 -18.92 -15.02 -2.73
C ALA A 457 -18.25 -14.30 -1.53
N GLN A 458 -17.25 -14.92 -0.89
CA GLN A 458 -16.49 -14.35 0.22
C GLN A 458 -15.17 -13.72 -0.27
N ALA A 459 -14.79 -13.91 -1.51
CA ALA A 459 -13.61 -13.28 -2.12
C ALA A 459 -13.71 -11.75 -2.15
N ALA A 460 -14.93 -11.20 -2.17
CA ALA A 460 -15.17 -9.77 -2.04
C ALA A 460 -14.89 -9.22 -0.62
N SER A 461 -14.86 -10.09 0.39
CA SER A 461 -14.57 -9.77 1.79
C SER A 461 -13.19 -10.26 2.25
N CYS A 462 -12.29 -10.55 1.32
CA CYS A 462 -10.91 -10.87 1.65
C CYS A 462 -10.33 -9.76 2.52
N ARG A 463 -9.73 -10.13 3.65
CA ARG A 463 -9.11 -9.17 4.56
C ARG A 463 -8.08 -8.34 3.82
N ALA A 464 -8.34 -7.06 3.72
CA ALA A 464 -7.40 -6.12 3.14
C ALA A 464 -6.12 -6.06 3.97
N SER A 465 -4.99 -5.79 3.35
CA SER A 465 -3.67 -5.77 3.99
C SER A 465 -3.50 -4.55 4.89
N GLY A 466 -3.25 -4.79 6.17
CA GLY A 466 -2.86 -3.79 7.16
C GLY A 466 -1.38 -3.49 7.07
N THR A 467 -1.00 -2.53 6.26
CA THR A 467 0.38 -2.08 6.03
C THR A 467 0.44 -0.58 6.19
N THR A 468 1.54 -0.02 6.63
CA THR A 468 1.80 1.42 6.59
C THR A 468 3.13 1.74 5.93
N ALA A 469 3.27 2.96 5.41
CA ALA A 469 4.49 3.43 4.79
C ALA A 469 4.77 4.88 5.18
N PHE A 470 6.05 5.24 5.14
CA PHE A 470 6.49 6.62 5.34
C PHE A 470 7.78 6.91 4.57
N ALA A 471 7.98 8.18 4.24
CA ALA A 471 9.16 8.69 3.56
C ALA A 471 9.65 9.97 4.23
N ILE A 472 10.97 10.09 4.40
CA ILE A 472 11.63 11.22 5.06
C ILE A 472 12.85 11.62 4.25
N ALA A 473 13.07 12.93 4.09
CA ALA A 473 14.28 13.44 3.47
C ALA A 473 14.74 14.75 4.10
N ASP A 474 16.02 15.07 3.94
CA ASP A 474 16.56 16.40 4.21
C ASP A 474 17.22 17.02 2.96
N ALA A 475 17.37 18.32 2.97
CA ALA A 475 17.94 19.09 1.85
C ALA A 475 19.42 18.76 1.55
N ARG A 476 20.10 18.06 2.45
CA ARG A 476 21.47 17.56 2.25
C ARG A 476 21.49 16.28 1.41
N GLY A 477 20.34 15.66 1.19
CA GLY A 477 20.23 14.43 0.42
C GLY A 477 20.28 13.16 1.28
N ASN A 478 20.00 13.24 2.59
CA ASN A 478 19.76 12.06 3.39
C ASN A 478 18.29 11.67 3.26
N VAL A 479 18.00 10.38 3.08
CA VAL A 479 16.67 9.90 2.71
C VAL A 479 16.37 8.56 3.36
N VAL A 480 15.13 8.37 3.79
CA VAL A 480 14.60 7.08 4.25
C VAL A 480 13.26 6.80 3.58
N ALA A 481 13.07 5.59 3.10
CA ALA A 481 11.76 5.03 2.71
C ALA A 481 11.51 3.75 3.50
N THR A 482 10.34 3.62 4.10
CA THR A 482 9.98 2.47 4.93
C THR A 482 8.59 1.99 4.61
N THR A 483 8.43 0.67 4.55
CA THR A 483 7.13 0.00 4.60
C THR A 483 7.16 -1.03 5.72
N GLN A 484 6.21 -0.94 6.65
CA GLN A 484 6.06 -1.83 7.79
C GLN A 484 4.62 -2.30 7.93
N THR A 485 4.41 -3.49 8.54
CA THR A 485 3.11 -4.16 8.45
C THR A 485 2.94 -5.22 9.53
N LEU A 486 1.68 -5.58 9.81
CA LEU A 486 1.30 -6.79 10.55
C LEU A 486 0.88 -7.94 9.62
N GLY A 487 0.57 -7.62 8.34
CA GLY A 487 0.00 -8.53 7.37
C GLY A 487 -1.36 -8.07 6.90
N THR A 488 -2.43 -8.68 7.35
CA THR A 488 -3.79 -8.18 7.14
C THR A 488 -4.15 -7.06 8.13
N TRP A 489 -5.23 -6.31 7.89
CA TRP A 489 -5.77 -5.37 8.86
C TRP A 489 -6.12 -6.11 10.16
N GLY A 490 -5.58 -5.61 11.27
CA GLY A 490 -5.71 -6.24 12.57
C GLY A 490 -4.76 -7.41 12.82
N GLY A 491 -3.88 -7.77 11.86
CA GLY A 491 -2.88 -8.84 12.00
C GLY A 491 -3.49 -10.13 12.56
N SER A 492 -2.94 -10.62 13.67
CA SER A 492 -3.48 -11.78 14.38
C SER A 492 -4.75 -11.48 15.19
N PHE A 493 -5.19 -10.24 15.32
CA PHE A 493 -6.27 -9.76 16.21
C PHE A 493 -6.02 -9.98 17.71
N TYR A 494 -4.85 -10.45 18.06
CA TYR A 494 -4.48 -10.87 19.39
C TYR A 494 -3.52 -9.88 20.05
N VAL A 495 -3.83 -9.53 21.29
CA VAL A 495 -2.98 -8.73 22.18
C VAL A 495 -2.67 -9.57 23.42
N THR A 496 -1.40 -9.76 23.73
CA THR A 496 -1.00 -10.36 25.02
C THR A 496 -1.31 -9.38 26.16
N PRO A 497 -2.02 -9.83 27.22
CA PRO A 497 -2.32 -9.00 28.38
C PRO A 497 -1.06 -8.33 28.95
N GLY A 498 -1.12 -7.00 29.11
CA GLY A 498 -0.03 -6.19 29.64
C GLY A 498 1.11 -5.86 28.66
N LEU A 499 0.98 -6.23 27.37
CA LEU A 499 1.93 -5.81 26.32
C LEU A 499 1.37 -4.77 25.37
N GLY A 500 0.06 -4.78 25.10
CA GLY A 500 -0.67 -3.72 24.42
C GLY A 500 -0.46 -3.61 22.90
N PHE A 501 0.19 -4.54 22.22
CA PHE A 501 0.36 -4.54 20.77
C PHE A 501 -0.19 -5.79 20.09
N ILE A 502 -0.58 -5.65 18.83
CA ILE A 502 -1.07 -6.75 17.99
C ILE A 502 0.12 -7.42 17.30
N TYR A 503 0.05 -8.73 17.11
CA TYR A 503 1.04 -9.51 16.37
C TYR A 503 0.72 -9.60 14.88
N ASN A 504 1.74 -9.93 14.08
CA ASN A 504 1.58 -10.31 12.68
C ASN A 504 0.82 -11.65 12.55
N ASP A 505 0.30 -11.90 11.35
CA ASP A 505 -0.45 -13.11 10.98
C ASP A 505 0.31 -14.00 9.99
N LYS A 506 1.63 -13.91 9.94
CA LYS A 506 2.41 -14.37 8.78
C LYS A 506 2.71 -15.86 8.73
N LEU A 507 2.44 -16.65 9.77
CA LEU A 507 2.56 -18.10 9.67
C LEU A 507 1.60 -18.68 8.59
N GLY A 508 0.44 -18.04 8.38
CA GLY A 508 -0.53 -18.43 7.37
C GLY A 508 -0.10 -18.16 5.91
N SER A 509 0.95 -17.38 5.69
CA SER A 509 1.41 -16.99 4.34
C SER A 509 2.32 -18.02 3.67
N TYR A 510 2.66 -19.10 4.33
CA TYR A 510 3.58 -20.12 3.80
C TYR A 510 2.84 -21.28 3.17
N GLY A 511 3.44 -21.85 2.11
CA GLY A 511 2.97 -23.06 1.46
C GLY A 511 3.30 -24.34 2.24
N THR A 512 2.60 -25.42 1.89
CA THR A 512 2.77 -26.76 2.47
C THR A 512 3.65 -27.68 1.62
N ASP A 513 4.06 -27.29 0.41
CA ASP A 513 4.96 -28.04 -0.44
C ASP A 513 6.42 -27.76 0.00
N PRO A 514 7.16 -28.75 0.53
CA PRO A 514 8.52 -28.55 1.04
C PRO A 514 9.52 -28.15 -0.04
N ASN A 515 9.21 -28.38 -1.31
CA ASN A 515 10.05 -28.03 -2.45
C ASN A 515 9.71 -26.64 -3.05
N SER A 516 8.73 -25.98 -2.48
CA SER A 516 8.31 -24.62 -2.92
C SER A 516 9.18 -23.56 -2.25
N TYR A 517 9.53 -22.52 -2.98
CA TYR A 517 10.24 -21.34 -2.47
C TYR A 517 9.47 -20.59 -1.37
N GLY A 518 8.19 -20.82 -1.22
CA GLY A 518 7.34 -20.31 -0.14
C GLY A 518 7.03 -21.31 0.96
N ALA A 519 7.77 -22.44 1.06
CA ALA A 519 7.53 -23.48 2.05
C ALA A 519 7.65 -22.96 3.50
N ARG A 520 6.81 -23.46 4.40
CA ARG A 520 6.88 -23.16 5.83
C ARG A 520 8.02 -23.95 6.49
N LEU A 521 9.23 -23.46 6.29
CA LEU A 521 10.44 -24.05 6.88
C LEU A 521 10.85 -23.30 8.15
N PRO A 522 11.48 -23.97 9.14
CA PRO A 522 12.04 -23.30 10.30
C PRO A 522 12.94 -22.12 9.90
N TYR A 523 12.78 -20.99 10.60
CA TYR A 523 13.53 -19.75 10.37
C TYR A 523 13.32 -19.05 9.04
N ALA A 524 12.45 -19.56 8.14
CA ALA A 524 12.16 -18.94 6.88
C ALA A 524 11.56 -17.53 7.06
N ARG A 525 11.92 -16.62 6.15
CA ARG A 525 11.31 -15.30 6.00
C ARG A 525 10.34 -15.34 4.82
N HIS A 526 9.15 -14.82 5.02
CA HIS A 526 8.09 -14.87 3.99
C HIS A 526 8.29 -13.82 2.91
N GLY A 527 7.75 -14.09 1.73
CA GLY A 527 7.64 -13.12 0.64
C GLY A 527 6.61 -12.01 0.94
N SER A 528 6.77 -10.88 0.29
CA SER A 528 5.85 -9.73 0.38
C SER A 528 5.96 -8.87 -0.87
N THR A 529 5.02 -7.95 -1.04
CA THR A 529 5.02 -6.95 -2.12
C THR A 529 5.44 -5.56 -1.65
N ILE A 530 5.87 -5.39 -0.40
CA ILE A 530 6.31 -4.07 0.10
C ILE A 530 7.44 -3.49 -0.77
N THR A 531 7.37 -2.17 -1.06
CA THR A 531 8.18 -1.55 -2.12
C THR A 531 8.71 -0.18 -1.67
N PRO A 532 9.43 -0.07 -0.54
CA PRO A 532 10.11 1.18 -0.22
C PRO A 532 11.14 1.48 -1.32
N THR A 533 11.13 2.70 -1.86
CA THR A 533 11.92 3.07 -3.04
C THR A 533 12.60 4.41 -2.85
N ILE A 534 13.87 4.52 -3.27
CA ILE A 534 14.62 5.78 -3.36
C ILE A 534 15.09 5.96 -4.81
N VAL A 535 14.86 7.14 -5.39
CA VAL A 535 15.22 7.49 -6.76
C VAL A 535 16.36 8.51 -6.79
N PHE A 536 17.28 8.31 -7.69
CA PHE A 536 18.47 9.14 -7.90
C PHE A 536 18.50 9.71 -9.30
N GLU A 537 19.01 10.92 -9.42
CA GLU A 537 19.43 11.49 -10.70
C GLU A 537 20.95 11.56 -10.81
N GLY A 538 21.45 11.71 -12.04
CA GLY A 538 22.86 11.84 -12.34
C GLY A 538 23.60 10.52 -12.54
N THR A 539 24.86 10.61 -12.94
CA THR A 539 25.74 9.46 -13.17
C THR A 539 26.31 8.93 -11.85
N ARG A 540 26.85 7.69 -11.87
CA ARG A 540 27.41 7.02 -10.69
C ARG A 540 28.33 7.90 -9.82
N ALA A 541 29.13 8.77 -10.43
CA ALA A 541 30.09 9.65 -9.73
C ALA A 541 29.46 10.93 -9.15
N LYS A 542 28.29 11.36 -9.65
CA LYS A 542 27.59 12.59 -9.26
C LYS A 542 26.09 12.32 -8.97
N ARG A 543 25.81 11.14 -8.48
CA ARG A 543 24.45 10.72 -8.20
C ARG A 543 23.92 11.37 -6.93
N ARG A 544 22.71 11.91 -6.98
CA ARG A 544 22.02 12.47 -5.82
C ARG A 544 20.59 11.91 -5.70
N PRO A 545 20.12 11.63 -4.51
CA PRO A 545 18.73 11.22 -4.31
C PRO A 545 17.80 12.40 -4.58
N ILE A 546 16.69 12.13 -5.24
CA ILE A 546 15.68 13.14 -5.58
C ILE A 546 14.30 12.78 -5.06
N MET A 547 14.00 11.51 -4.78
CA MET A 547 12.70 11.06 -4.31
C MET A 547 12.85 9.88 -3.35
N ALA A 548 11.95 9.81 -2.37
CA ALA A 548 11.71 8.59 -1.60
C ALA A 548 10.21 8.37 -1.49
N LEU A 549 9.78 7.12 -1.64
CA LEU A 549 8.38 6.74 -1.59
C LEU A 549 8.19 5.32 -1.09
N GLY A 550 6.99 5.05 -0.58
CA GLY A 550 6.51 3.75 -0.17
C GLY A 550 5.00 3.72 -0.19
N ALA A 551 4.41 2.55 -0.13
CA ALA A 551 2.96 2.41 -0.14
C ALA A 551 2.49 1.27 0.75
N ALA A 552 1.18 1.21 0.96
CA ALA A 552 0.49 0.22 1.76
C ALA A 552 -0.68 -0.40 0.99
N GLY A 553 -1.08 -1.63 1.34
CA GLY A 553 -2.29 -2.25 0.81
C GLY A 553 -2.11 -3.52 -0.01
N ASN A 554 -1.28 -4.46 0.42
CA ASN A 554 -1.08 -5.76 -0.22
C ASN A 554 -0.69 -5.63 -1.72
N ALA A 555 -1.51 -6.14 -2.64
CA ALA A 555 -1.30 -6.02 -4.08
C ALA A 555 -1.26 -4.55 -4.56
N TRP A 556 -1.99 -3.66 -3.89
CA TRP A 556 -2.00 -2.22 -4.18
C TRP A 556 -0.69 -1.50 -3.84
N ILE A 557 0.22 -2.12 -3.06
CA ILE A 557 1.52 -1.52 -2.72
C ILE A 557 2.34 -1.25 -3.97
N THR A 558 2.52 -2.26 -4.82
CA THR A 558 3.31 -2.12 -6.06
C THR A 558 2.62 -1.22 -7.06
N SER A 559 1.28 -1.19 -7.07
CA SER A 559 0.47 -0.27 -7.87
C SER A 559 0.72 1.17 -7.46
N ALA A 560 0.48 1.51 -6.20
CA ALA A 560 0.60 2.86 -5.69
C ALA A 560 2.03 3.42 -5.84
N VAL A 561 3.08 2.59 -5.62
CA VAL A 561 4.47 3.01 -5.86
C VAL A 561 4.73 3.25 -7.35
N TYR A 562 4.29 2.33 -8.22
CA TYR A 562 4.45 2.43 -9.66
C TYR A 562 3.77 3.68 -10.23
N GLU A 563 2.52 3.91 -9.89
CA GLU A 563 1.72 5.05 -10.36
C GLU A 563 2.23 6.38 -9.83
N THR A 564 2.56 6.45 -8.53
CA THR A 564 3.15 7.66 -7.93
C THR A 564 4.49 8.00 -8.58
N LEU A 565 5.34 7.00 -8.83
CA LEU A 565 6.64 7.20 -9.46
C LEU A 565 6.49 7.66 -10.91
N VAL A 566 5.59 7.05 -11.69
CA VAL A 566 5.25 7.49 -13.07
C VAL A 566 4.69 8.91 -13.06
N GLY A 567 3.79 9.25 -12.13
CA GLY A 567 3.29 10.61 -11.97
C GLY A 567 4.40 11.63 -11.69
N MET A 568 5.35 11.30 -10.82
CA MET A 568 6.45 12.20 -10.47
C MET A 568 7.52 12.31 -11.59
N ILE A 569 7.78 11.25 -12.35
CA ILE A 569 8.80 11.23 -13.41
C ILE A 569 8.23 11.66 -14.75
N ASP A 570 7.20 10.99 -15.26
CA ASP A 570 6.69 11.18 -16.61
C ASP A 570 5.78 12.42 -16.73
N GLN A 571 5.06 12.76 -15.66
CA GLN A 571 4.15 13.91 -15.63
C GLN A 571 4.73 15.10 -14.84
N HIS A 572 5.94 14.97 -14.28
CA HIS A 572 6.63 16.02 -13.50
C HIS A 572 5.83 16.56 -12.30
N LEU A 573 4.92 15.76 -11.74
CA LEU A 573 4.10 16.15 -10.62
C LEU A 573 4.93 16.26 -9.33
N ASP A 574 4.51 17.15 -8.44
CA ASP A 574 5.00 17.14 -7.06
C ASP A 574 4.46 15.91 -6.29
N PRO A 575 5.01 15.58 -5.11
CA PRO A 575 4.57 14.40 -4.36
C PRO A 575 3.09 14.40 -4.00
N GLN A 576 2.51 15.57 -3.71
CA GLN A 576 1.09 15.68 -3.35
C GLN A 576 0.19 15.35 -4.54
N ALA A 577 0.45 16.00 -5.67
CA ALA A 577 -0.33 15.78 -6.89
C ALA A 577 -0.19 14.32 -7.39
N ALA A 578 1.02 13.73 -7.29
CA ALA A 578 1.24 12.34 -7.69
C ALA A 578 0.53 11.33 -6.76
N LEU A 579 0.44 11.61 -5.45
CA LEU A 579 -0.29 10.77 -4.50
C LEU A 579 -1.81 10.85 -4.70
N GLU A 580 -2.33 11.96 -5.19
CA GLU A 580 -3.77 12.16 -5.44
C GLU A 580 -4.26 11.60 -6.78
N LEU A 581 -3.37 11.14 -7.68
CA LEU A 581 -3.78 10.48 -8.92
C LEU A 581 -4.65 9.23 -8.63
N PRO A 582 -5.67 8.96 -9.47
CA PRO A 582 -6.50 7.77 -9.31
C PRO A 582 -5.68 6.50 -9.49
N ARG A 583 -5.99 5.48 -8.68
CA ARG A 583 -5.28 4.20 -8.65
C ARG A 583 -5.94 3.15 -9.52
N PHE A 584 -5.13 2.25 -10.08
CA PHE A 584 -5.61 1.03 -10.70
C PHE A 584 -4.79 -0.19 -10.27
N LEU A 585 -5.40 -1.37 -10.32
CA LEU A 585 -4.75 -2.65 -10.05
C LEU A 585 -5.14 -3.65 -11.14
N VAL A 586 -4.14 -4.28 -11.72
CA VAL A 586 -4.38 -5.34 -12.70
C VAL A 586 -4.69 -6.64 -11.95
N GLY A 587 -5.95 -7.07 -12.00
CA GLY A 587 -6.39 -8.33 -11.40
C GLY A 587 -5.81 -9.54 -12.15
N GLY A 588 -5.34 -10.56 -11.41
CA GLY A 588 -4.77 -11.78 -11.96
C GLY A 588 -3.25 -11.76 -12.20
N GLY A 589 -2.55 -10.68 -11.81
CA GLY A 589 -1.09 -10.60 -11.84
C GLY A 589 -0.48 -10.82 -10.45
N GLY A 590 0.35 -11.85 -10.33
CA GLY A 590 1.28 -12.23 -9.29
C GLY A 590 1.21 -11.55 -7.92
N GLY A 591 0.37 -12.03 -7.02
CA GLY A 591 0.52 -11.82 -5.58
C GLY A 591 1.16 -13.04 -4.95
N PHE A 592 2.18 -12.86 -4.11
CA PHE A 592 2.80 -13.93 -3.35
C PHE A 592 1.83 -14.54 -2.34
N GLY A 593 1.62 -15.81 -2.44
CA GLY A 593 0.93 -16.65 -1.47
C GLY A 593 1.08 -18.10 -1.90
N GLY A 594 2.17 -18.73 -1.49
CA GLY A 594 2.38 -20.15 -1.68
C GLY A 594 1.38 -20.95 -0.84
N GLY A 595 0.28 -21.39 -1.42
CA GLY A 595 -0.68 -22.28 -0.80
C GLY A 595 -1.41 -23.10 -1.84
N ARG A 596 -0.90 -24.29 -2.17
CA ARG A 596 -1.58 -25.32 -2.96
C ARG A 596 -2.57 -26.08 -2.10
N GLY A 597 -3.81 -26.18 -2.57
CA GLY A 597 -4.73 -27.20 -2.06
C GLY A 597 -6.19 -26.91 -2.34
N GLY A 598 -6.61 -27.01 -3.59
CA GLY A 598 -8.04 -27.03 -3.93
C GLY A 598 -8.24 -27.42 -5.39
N ARG A 599 -8.61 -28.68 -5.66
CA ARG A 599 -9.18 -29.08 -6.95
C ARG A 599 -10.48 -28.30 -7.13
N GLY A 600 -10.39 -27.14 -7.77
CA GLY A 600 -11.54 -26.36 -8.21
C GLY A 600 -12.16 -27.03 -9.42
N GLY A 601 -13.49 -27.25 -9.36
CA GLY A 601 -14.27 -27.87 -10.40
C GLY A 601 -14.14 -27.16 -11.75
N ALA A 602 -14.09 -27.95 -12.79
CA ALA A 602 -14.18 -27.54 -14.18
C ALA A 602 -15.51 -26.83 -14.41
N GLY A 603 -15.49 -25.58 -14.92
CA GLY A 603 -16.74 -24.97 -15.36
C GLY A 603 -16.81 -23.49 -15.69
N ALA A 604 -15.70 -22.75 -15.72
CA ALA A 604 -15.74 -21.41 -16.32
C ALA A 604 -14.59 -21.28 -17.31
N ALA A 605 -14.91 -21.06 -18.58
CA ALA A 605 -13.91 -20.70 -19.57
C ALA A 605 -13.18 -19.42 -19.13
N PRO A 606 -11.82 -19.36 -19.23
CA PRO A 606 -11.09 -18.14 -18.91
C PRO A 606 -11.56 -17.03 -19.84
N SER A 607 -12.19 -16.01 -19.28
CA SER A 607 -12.56 -14.80 -20.02
C SER A 607 -11.30 -14.13 -20.55
N ALA A 608 -11.32 -13.76 -21.80
CA ALA A 608 -10.17 -13.26 -22.58
C ALA A 608 -9.68 -11.86 -22.17
N GLY A 609 -9.77 -11.44 -20.92
CA GLY A 609 -9.24 -10.16 -20.45
C GLY A 609 -9.09 -10.13 -18.93
N ALA A 610 -8.01 -9.54 -18.43
CA ALA A 610 -7.82 -9.25 -17.01
C ALA A 610 -8.89 -8.25 -16.56
N THR A 611 -9.39 -8.41 -15.34
CA THR A 611 -10.22 -7.38 -14.70
C THR A 611 -9.28 -6.33 -14.08
N ILE A 612 -9.50 -5.07 -14.45
CA ILE A 612 -8.77 -3.93 -13.89
C ILE A 612 -9.63 -3.31 -12.81
N GLN A 613 -9.17 -3.40 -11.56
CA GLN A 613 -9.78 -2.67 -10.44
C GLN A 613 -9.30 -1.23 -10.47
N MET A 614 -10.17 -0.27 -10.29
CA MET A 614 -9.87 1.15 -10.47
C MET A 614 -10.61 2.00 -9.44
N GLU A 615 -10.00 3.09 -9.01
CA GLU A 615 -10.74 4.19 -8.40
C GLU A 615 -11.56 4.92 -9.48
N ASP A 616 -12.68 5.52 -9.11
CA ASP A 616 -13.43 6.40 -9.98
C ASP A 616 -12.69 7.75 -10.08
N GLY A 617 -12.08 8.05 -11.18
CA GLY A 617 -11.26 9.27 -11.36
C GLY A 617 -10.57 9.32 -12.71
N PHE A 618 -10.74 8.27 -13.49
CA PHE A 618 -10.30 8.21 -14.89
C PHE A 618 -11.32 8.88 -15.80
N SER A 619 -10.86 9.52 -16.89
CA SER A 619 -11.78 10.18 -17.80
C SER A 619 -12.72 9.17 -18.48
N PRO A 620 -14.00 9.52 -18.75
CA PRO A 620 -14.94 8.62 -19.42
C PRO A 620 -14.43 8.10 -20.77
N ALA A 621 -13.66 8.92 -21.50
CA ALA A 621 -13.03 8.53 -22.75
C ALA A 621 -11.99 7.42 -22.57
N VAL A 622 -11.21 7.48 -21.48
CA VAL A 622 -10.24 6.44 -21.10
C VAL A 622 -10.99 5.14 -20.79
N MET A 623 -12.01 5.19 -19.96
CA MET A 623 -12.80 4.01 -19.58
C MET A 623 -13.41 3.32 -20.81
N LYS A 624 -14.05 4.08 -21.68
CA LYS A 624 -14.62 3.57 -22.94
C LYS A 624 -13.55 2.94 -23.84
N ARG A 625 -12.36 3.57 -23.93
CA ARG A 625 -11.29 3.03 -24.77
C ARG A 625 -10.71 1.73 -24.20
N LEU A 626 -10.59 1.59 -22.88
CA LEU A 626 -10.15 0.34 -22.24
C LEU A 626 -11.10 -0.82 -22.55
N GLU A 627 -12.42 -0.59 -22.53
CA GLU A 627 -13.41 -1.60 -22.91
C GLU A 627 -13.26 -2.02 -24.39
N GLN A 628 -13.04 -1.05 -25.29
CA GLN A 628 -12.78 -1.32 -26.72
C GLN A 628 -11.49 -2.12 -26.95
N LEU A 629 -10.48 -1.95 -26.10
CA LEU A 629 -9.24 -2.72 -26.14
C LEU A 629 -9.43 -4.15 -25.60
N GLY A 630 -10.55 -4.45 -24.96
CA GLY A 630 -10.91 -5.77 -24.44
C GLY A 630 -10.65 -5.95 -22.94
N TYR A 631 -10.40 -4.88 -22.19
CA TYR A 631 -10.32 -4.92 -20.72
C TYR A 631 -11.70 -4.96 -20.09
N ARG A 632 -11.79 -5.59 -18.93
CA ARG A 632 -12.92 -5.45 -18.00
C ARG A 632 -12.49 -4.51 -16.89
N THR A 633 -13.26 -3.47 -16.64
CA THR A 633 -12.99 -2.52 -15.57
C THR A 633 -13.98 -2.69 -14.44
N GLN A 634 -13.51 -2.51 -13.20
CA GLN A 634 -14.32 -2.54 -12.00
C GLN A 634 -13.94 -1.34 -11.11
N ILE A 635 -14.87 -0.43 -10.93
CA ILE A 635 -14.69 0.67 -9.96
C ILE A 635 -14.85 0.09 -8.55
N VAL A 636 -13.83 0.26 -7.71
CA VAL A 636 -13.76 -0.31 -6.36
C VAL A 636 -13.89 0.74 -5.26
N SER A 637 -13.63 2.02 -5.56
CA SER A 637 -13.79 3.13 -4.62
C SER A 637 -13.92 4.48 -5.34
N LEU A 638 -14.32 5.49 -4.59
CA LEU A 638 -14.24 6.89 -5.03
C LEU A 638 -12.77 7.37 -5.04
N PRO A 639 -12.44 8.45 -5.77
CA PRO A 639 -11.09 8.99 -5.84
C PRO A 639 -10.56 9.37 -4.46
N GLY A 640 -9.36 8.87 -4.12
CA GLY A 640 -8.71 9.17 -2.85
C GLY A 640 -9.31 8.47 -1.63
N GLU A 641 -10.21 7.49 -1.81
CA GLU A 641 -10.83 6.73 -0.72
C GLU A 641 -10.32 5.28 -0.61
N LEU A 642 -9.55 4.81 -1.58
CA LEU A 642 -9.00 3.45 -1.59
C LEU A 642 -7.94 3.28 -0.50
N ARG A 643 -8.35 2.86 0.67
CA ARG A 643 -7.50 2.73 1.86
C ARG A 643 -6.25 1.87 1.62
N GLU A 644 -6.37 0.83 0.82
CA GLU A 644 -5.29 -0.07 0.43
C GLU A 644 -4.30 0.57 -0.56
N GLY A 645 -4.70 1.60 -1.29
CA GLY A 645 -3.84 2.32 -2.23
C GLY A 645 -3.03 3.46 -1.61
N TYR A 646 -2.93 3.56 -0.27
CA TYR A 646 -2.19 4.61 0.42
C TYR A 646 -0.72 4.63 0.01
N GLY A 647 -0.17 5.86 -0.18
CA GLY A 647 1.23 6.12 -0.45
C GLY A 647 1.83 7.20 0.45
N ALA A 648 3.15 7.19 0.58
CA ALA A 648 3.94 8.26 1.19
C ALA A 648 5.06 8.64 0.23
N ALA A 649 5.28 9.93 0.00
CA ALA A 649 6.29 10.40 -0.93
C ALA A 649 6.92 11.73 -0.52
N VAL A 650 8.23 11.84 -0.76
CA VAL A 650 9.00 13.07 -0.64
C VAL A 650 9.84 13.30 -1.89
N ARG A 651 10.10 14.57 -2.24
CA ARG A 651 10.96 14.98 -3.34
C ARG A 651 11.97 16.02 -2.87
N ILE A 652 13.23 15.87 -3.30
CA ILE A 652 14.29 16.84 -3.05
C ILE A 652 14.54 17.60 -4.36
N GLU A 653 14.37 18.90 -4.32
CA GLU A 653 14.61 19.76 -5.47
C GLU A 653 15.17 21.12 -5.02
N LYS A 654 16.24 21.58 -5.68
CA LYS A 654 16.87 22.89 -5.44
C LYS A 654 17.16 23.18 -3.96
N GLY A 655 17.63 22.17 -3.21
CA GLY A 655 17.98 22.32 -1.79
C GLY A 655 16.76 22.41 -0.85
N ARG A 656 15.58 22.01 -1.29
CA ARG A 656 14.37 21.92 -0.50
C ARG A 656 13.75 20.52 -0.62
N VAL A 657 13.01 20.13 0.40
CA VAL A 657 12.26 18.88 0.43
C VAL A 657 10.77 19.18 0.42
N THR A 658 10.05 18.54 -0.45
CA THR A 658 8.58 18.59 -0.53
C THR A 658 8.02 17.23 -0.16
N ALA A 659 7.02 17.18 0.73
CA ALA A 659 6.31 15.97 1.16
C ALA A 659 4.82 16.05 0.82
N GLY A 660 4.24 14.94 0.36
CA GLY A 660 2.81 14.82 0.10
C GLY A 660 2.07 14.06 1.22
N ALA A 661 0.79 14.36 1.40
CA ALA A 661 -0.13 13.70 2.34
C ALA A 661 -1.23 12.98 1.55
N ASP A 662 -1.16 11.66 1.45
CA ASP A 662 -2.14 10.87 0.70
C ASP A 662 -3.54 10.94 1.38
N PRO A 663 -4.61 11.28 0.64
CA PRO A 663 -5.96 11.39 1.19
C PRO A 663 -6.59 10.05 1.60
N ARG A 664 -6.07 8.92 1.12
CA ARG A 664 -6.65 7.57 1.30
C ARG A 664 -6.61 7.05 2.73
N ARG A 665 -5.89 7.77 3.61
CA ARG A 665 -5.87 7.56 5.07
C ARG A 665 -5.84 8.91 5.78
N ALA A 666 -5.59 8.90 7.09
CA ALA A 666 -5.27 10.10 7.84
C ALA A 666 -3.87 10.66 7.48
N GLY A 667 -3.46 10.51 6.21
CA GLY A 667 -2.14 10.87 5.73
C GLY A 667 -1.76 12.31 6.05
N ALA A 668 -0.53 12.50 6.49
CA ALA A 668 0.01 13.80 6.86
C ALA A 668 1.40 14.01 6.28
N ALA A 669 1.65 15.25 5.89
CA ALA A 669 2.97 15.75 5.51
C ALA A 669 3.34 16.94 6.37
N GLY A 670 4.61 17.05 6.73
CA GLY A 670 5.12 18.17 7.49
C GLY A 670 6.58 18.46 7.14
N ALA A 671 7.02 19.68 7.35
CA ALA A 671 8.38 20.09 7.02
C ALA A 671 8.99 20.99 8.10
N ILE A 672 10.31 20.93 8.23
CA ILE A 672 11.12 21.90 8.96
C ILE A 672 11.48 23.03 8.01
N PRO A 673 11.19 24.30 8.33
CA PRO A 673 11.44 25.46 7.47
C PRO A 673 12.88 25.64 7.03
#